data_dab03b717e20dcdbb447c907ff379804
#
_entry.id   dab03b717e20dcdbb447c907ff379804
#
_cell.length_a   1.000
_cell.length_b   1.000
_cell.length_c   1.000
_cell.angle_alpha   90.00
_cell.angle_beta   90.00
_cell.angle_gamma   90.00
#
_symmetry.space_group_name_H-M   'P 1'
#
loop_
_entity.id
_entity.type
_entity.pdbx_description
1 polymer ?
#
loop_
_entity_poly.entity_id
_entity_poly.type
_entity_poly.pdbx_seq_one_letter_code
_entity_poly.pdbx_strand_id
1 'polypeptide(L)'
;MQLLPPSIRFAAALLGELRRLGVVHLFLSPGSRSAPLALGTAGLGLQVHTFHDERVAAFAALGAAKAKGQPVALVCTSGSAVANWLPAVTEADASGLPLLLLSADRPPELRDRGASQTMPQTGIFAPFVRWSGEALTPADGGPDLVTEAILLARQALTAALGPKPGPVHLNLPFREPLYPDGGLAALEASLPLQLPPALPLFAARATLSAASLTAACELLEQARSVAIVAGPGELAPGEAEALLELSERLAAPVFAEGASGLRAYPGVIGCYEAAVRSDWWDEFRPDLVLRLGEEPTSKALRTWIGTSRTTHLTLGHHRWHHPFAAAAVPLATTPSELRDVLLLRSPLAPPLRAYRSELRDRLRGDTEALAAALDAAESSGLLPAEPAALRALLGALVGDHLLHVASSMPIRDLDLCAPQTPAGLRITCNRGLNGIDGTVSTAHGLALALPERRVVSLLGDVATLHDAGGLIALANSTAKLTVVVVNNDGGGIFGFLPSSRFGQAYRDHFATPHGFEFAHLAAQSRLDYRRVSSASELASALADQQAGAPSALIEVVVSAEANRAAYAALWPRLTDALAARAPQPLSGCRPAAHPGAHQLVTLHGFAGDAEDFGPLFAAASGPLGAAAIAPVLVREGNTVRPLEQLVADTGTALTEGQGAPVLLGYSMGGRLALHAAFAQPPAALLLIGAAPALDDAFTQEMEPRAARATADVTLAARIRALGTAPFAAEWQQLPIIASQQAAPRWWQARRLARTEPALAEVWAASLEAYGPAAMPSDWSRLAALHCPVCLVVGEQDAKYLAQNRELLRLLPAAELYIIAGAGHAPHLEQPAATAAVLSDFLARHIPTTHRTSQNA
;
A
#
# COMPACT_ATOMS: atom_id res chain seq x y z
N MET A 1 -16.07 8.41 -62.29
CA MET A 1 -16.16 8.17 -60.82
C MET A 1 -15.70 9.45 -60.12
N GLN A 2 -16.59 10.12 -59.46
CA GLN A 2 -16.23 11.33 -58.70
C GLN A 2 -15.33 10.86 -57.54
N LEU A 3 -14.12 11.38 -57.45
CA LEU A 3 -13.19 11.05 -56.36
C LEU A 3 -13.74 11.66 -55.06
N LEU A 4 -13.67 10.89 -53.98
CA LEU A 4 -13.98 11.41 -52.64
C LEU A 4 -13.10 12.63 -52.31
N PRO A 5 -13.59 13.60 -51.51
CA PRO A 5 -12.79 14.69 -51.02
C PRO A 5 -11.46 14.23 -50.40
N PRO A 6 -10.36 14.99 -50.60
CA PRO A 6 -9.05 14.65 -50.03
C PRO A 6 -9.08 14.38 -48.50
N SER A 7 -9.90 15.14 -47.77
CA SER A 7 -10.11 14.97 -46.31
C SER A 7 -10.68 13.59 -45.98
N ILE A 8 -11.65 13.08 -46.77
CA ILE A 8 -12.25 11.76 -46.51
C ILE A 8 -11.28 10.62 -46.91
N ARG A 9 -10.56 10.79 -48.04
CA ARG A 9 -9.54 9.80 -48.44
C ARG A 9 -8.43 9.66 -47.43
N PHE A 10 -7.95 10.78 -46.93
CA PHE A 10 -6.95 10.81 -45.83
C PHE A 10 -7.47 10.13 -44.55
N ALA A 11 -8.66 10.53 -44.08
CA ALA A 11 -9.26 9.95 -42.86
C ALA A 11 -9.51 8.44 -43.01
N ALA A 12 -10.02 7.98 -44.17
CA ALA A 12 -10.24 6.56 -44.44
C ALA A 12 -8.92 5.75 -44.46
N ALA A 13 -7.84 6.32 -45.01
CA ALA A 13 -6.51 5.70 -45.00
C ALA A 13 -5.93 5.62 -43.60
N LEU A 14 -6.02 6.71 -42.82
CA LEU A 14 -5.57 6.77 -41.42
C LEU A 14 -6.29 5.71 -40.55
N LEU A 15 -7.61 5.71 -40.58
CA LEU A 15 -8.43 4.77 -39.81
C LEU A 15 -8.29 3.33 -40.28
N GLY A 16 -8.16 3.12 -41.62
CA GLY A 16 -7.90 1.82 -42.20
C GLY A 16 -6.57 1.22 -41.74
N GLU A 17 -5.50 2.03 -41.66
CA GLU A 17 -4.22 1.56 -41.13
C GLU A 17 -4.33 1.28 -39.63
N LEU A 18 -4.93 2.16 -38.83
CA LEU A 18 -5.16 1.92 -37.40
C LEU A 18 -5.94 0.62 -37.18
N ARG A 19 -6.98 0.37 -37.98
CA ARG A 19 -7.76 -0.88 -37.90
C ARG A 19 -6.92 -2.12 -38.19
N ARG A 20 -6.07 -2.06 -39.23
CA ARG A 20 -5.14 -3.17 -39.59
C ARG A 20 -4.09 -3.44 -38.52
N LEU A 21 -3.73 -2.40 -37.76
CA LEU A 21 -2.78 -2.46 -36.64
C LEU A 21 -3.43 -2.83 -35.29
N GLY A 22 -4.73 -3.19 -35.29
CA GLY A 22 -5.39 -3.73 -34.10
C GLY A 22 -6.29 -2.75 -33.33
N VAL A 23 -6.47 -1.52 -33.78
CA VAL A 23 -7.49 -0.62 -33.21
C VAL A 23 -8.88 -1.11 -33.65
N VAL A 24 -9.69 -1.52 -32.69
CA VAL A 24 -11.02 -2.08 -32.93
C VAL A 24 -12.12 -1.07 -32.62
N HIS A 25 -11.98 -0.35 -31.49
CA HIS A 25 -12.99 0.58 -30.98
C HIS A 25 -12.64 2.03 -31.35
N LEU A 26 -13.66 2.76 -31.81
CA LEU A 26 -13.59 4.18 -32.07
C LEU A 26 -14.75 4.89 -31.37
N PHE A 27 -14.45 5.84 -30.52
CA PHE A 27 -15.42 6.66 -29.82
C PHE A 27 -15.53 8.03 -30.49
N LEU A 28 -16.73 8.41 -30.88
CA LEU A 28 -16.99 9.58 -31.70
C LEU A 28 -17.96 10.51 -31.00
N SER A 29 -17.64 11.81 -30.96
CA SER A 29 -18.62 12.86 -30.71
C SER A 29 -18.95 13.61 -32.00
N PRO A 30 -20.25 13.80 -32.32
CA PRO A 30 -20.69 14.39 -33.58
C PRO A 30 -20.22 15.81 -33.78
N GLY A 31 -19.83 16.17 -34.99
CA GLY A 31 -19.51 17.55 -35.37
C GLY A 31 -19.15 17.65 -36.85
N SER A 32 -19.41 18.84 -37.43
CA SER A 32 -19.20 19.02 -38.88
C SER A 32 -17.75 18.84 -39.29
N ARG A 33 -16.79 19.42 -38.54
CA ARG A 33 -15.37 19.35 -38.90
C ARG A 33 -14.78 17.92 -38.80
N SER A 34 -15.36 17.07 -37.96
CA SER A 34 -14.98 15.66 -37.83
C SER A 34 -15.69 14.75 -38.85
N ALA A 35 -16.56 15.27 -39.71
CA ALA A 35 -17.25 14.48 -40.75
C ALA A 35 -16.34 13.59 -41.60
N PRO A 36 -15.14 14.03 -42.05
CA PRO A 36 -14.24 13.16 -42.80
C PRO A 36 -13.82 11.92 -42.00
N LEU A 37 -13.56 12.03 -40.69
CA LEU A 37 -13.23 10.91 -39.80
C LEU A 37 -14.44 9.99 -39.59
N ALA A 38 -15.64 10.55 -39.35
CA ALA A 38 -16.85 9.77 -39.22
C ALA A 38 -17.19 8.98 -40.47
N LEU A 39 -17.16 9.62 -41.65
CA LEU A 39 -17.44 8.99 -42.94
C LEU A 39 -16.33 8.01 -43.35
N GLY A 40 -15.08 8.31 -42.99
CA GLY A 40 -13.92 7.44 -43.26
C GLY A 40 -13.95 6.08 -42.54
N THR A 41 -14.86 5.85 -41.60
CA THR A 41 -15.06 4.55 -40.95
C THR A 41 -15.76 3.52 -41.83
N ALA A 42 -16.40 3.97 -42.93
CA ALA A 42 -17.22 3.11 -43.74
C ALA A 42 -16.46 1.90 -44.29
N GLY A 43 -17.01 0.71 -44.09
CA GLY A 43 -16.44 -0.55 -44.60
C GLY A 43 -15.19 -1.06 -43.90
N LEU A 44 -14.67 -0.35 -42.85
CA LEU A 44 -13.43 -0.73 -42.13
C LEU A 44 -13.64 -1.81 -41.08
N GLY A 45 -14.88 -2.12 -40.65
CA GLY A 45 -15.15 -3.06 -39.58
C GLY A 45 -14.69 -2.54 -38.20
N LEU A 46 -14.62 -1.22 -38.02
CA LEU A 46 -14.45 -0.58 -36.72
C LEU A 46 -15.76 -0.62 -35.93
N GLN A 47 -15.67 -0.85 -34.63
CA GLN A 47 -16.78 -0.69 -33.71
C GLN A 47 -16.87 0.79 -33.32
N VAL A 48 -17.79 1.51 -33.98
CA VAL A 48 -17.97 2.95 -33.76
C VAL A 48 -19.05 3.17 -32.70
N HIS A 49 -18.68 3.89 -31.63
CA HIS A 49 -19.55 4.24 -30.53
C HIS A 49 -19.74 5.77 -30.51
N THR A 50 -20.98 6.22 -30.66
CA THR A 50 -21.30 7.65 -30.74
C THR A 50 -21.83 8.17 -29.44
N PHE A 51 -21.25 9.28 -28.95
CA PHE A 51 -21.59 9.96 -27.70
C PHE A 51 -21.84 11.44 -27.96
N HIS A 52 -22.84 12.02 -27.28
CA HIS A 52 -23.16 13.43 -27.40
C HIS A 52 -22.17 14.34 -26.63
N ASP A 53 -21.59 13.81 -25.56
CA ASP A 53 -20.66 14.53 -24.65
C ASP A 53 -19.26 13.98 -24.86
N GLU A 54 -18.30 14.84 -25.18
CA GLU A 54 -16.92 14.48 -25.46
C GLU A 54 -16.19 13.94 -24.19
N ARG A 55 -16.53 14.45 -23.02
CA ARG A 55 -15.96 13.96 -21.76
C ARG A 55 -16.43 12.52 -21.49
N VAL A 56 -17.70 12.26 -21.68
CA VAL A 56 -18.28 10.91 -21.56
C VAL A 56 -17.64 9.96 -22.57
N ALA A 57 -17.50 10.39 -23.84
CA ALA A 57 -16.83 9.62 -24.88
C ALA A 57 -15.38 9.28 -24.49
N ALA A 58 -14.66 10.24 -23.93
CA ALA A 58 -13.26 10.05 -23.56
C ALA A 58 -13.08 9.06 -22.39
N PHE A 59 -13.92 9.12 -21.36
CA PHE A 59 -13.91 8.13 -20.28
C PHE A 59 -14.42 6.76 -20.73
N ALA A 60 -15.37 6.71 -21.69
CA ALA A 60 -15.77 5.44 -22.29
C ALA A 60 -14.61 4.83 -23.11
N ALA A 61 -13.88 5.64 -23.87
CA ALA A 61 -12.68 5.19 -24.57
C ALA A 61 -11.60 4.70 -23.59
N LEU A 62 -11.40 5.39 -22.46
CA LEU A 62 -10.53 4.95 -21.35
C LEU A 62 -10.93 3.57 -20.85
N GLY A 63 -12.24 3.36 -20.59
CA GLY A 63 -12.77 2.07 -20.16
C GLY A 63 -12.53 0.97 -21.18
N ALA A 64 -12.74 1.23 -22.45
CA ALA A 64 -12.48 0.27 -23.52
C ALA A 64 -10.98 -0.07 -23.65
N ALA A 65 -10.10 0.92 -23.53
CA ALA A 65 -8.65 0.68 -23.49
C ALA A 65 -8.24 -0.17 -22.28
N LYS A 66 -8.81 0.11 -21.11
CA LYS A 66 -8.60 -0.66 -19.85
C LYS A 66 -9.09 -2.10 -19.97
N ALA A 67 -10.16 -2.34 -20.72
CA ALA A 67 -10.78 -3.66 -20.87
C ALA A 67 -9.80 -4.72 -21.36
N LYS A 68 -8.95 -4.38 -22.32
CA LYS A 68 -8.03 -5.33 -23.01
C LYS A 68 -6.57 -4.85 -23.06
N GLY A 69 -6.26 -3.68 -22.48
CA GLY A 69 -4.93 -3.07 -22.62
C GLY A 69 -4.60 -2.68 -24.08
N GLN A 70 -5.63 -2.52 -24.92
CA GLN A 70 -5.47 -2.27 -26.36
C GLN A 70 -5.69 -0.79 -26.69
N PRO A 71 -5.06 -0.28 -27.78
CA PRO A 71 -5.25 1.09 -28.22
C PRO A 71 -6.68 1.32 -28.73
N VAL A 72 -7.25 2.46 -28.34
CA VAL A 72 -8.60 2.89 -28.69
C VAL A 72 -8.54 4.28 -29.32
N ALA A 73 -9.30 4.51 -30.40
CA ALA A 73 -9.39 5.80 -31.05
C ALA A 73 -10.54 6.65 -30.48
N LEU A 74 -10.29 7.95 -30.34
CA LEU A 74 -11.25 8.94 -29.88
C LEU A 74 -11.29 10.09 -30.88
N VAL A 75 -12.48 10.46 -31.34
CA VAL A 75 -12.70 11.45 -32.41
C VAL A 75 -13.69 12.52 -31.94
N CYS A 76 -13.34 13.80 -32.11
CA CYS A 76 -14.28 14.90 -31.98
C CYS A 76 -14.03 16.00 -33.01
N THR A 77 -14.95 16.95 -33.03
CA THR A 77 -14.82 18.17 -33.81
C THR A 77 -13.82 19.15 -33.17
N SER A 78 -13.60 20.32 -33.75
CA SER A 78 -12.68 21.34 -33.24
C SER A 78 -13.30 22.20 -32.11
N GLY A 79 -12.46 22.99 -31.48
CA GLY A 79 -12.85 23.92 -30.43
C GLY A 79 -12.94 23.27 -29.05
N SER A 80 -13.84 23.73 -28.21
CA SER A 80 -13.98 23.24 -26.81
C SER A 80 -14.24 21.74 -26.68
N ALA A 81 -14.73 21.08 -27.71
CA ALA A 81 -14.86 19.62 -27.79
C ALA A 81 -13.56 18.91 -27.41
N VAL A 82 -12.43 19.38 -27.95
CA VAL A 82 -11.10 18.80 -27.68
C VAL A 82 -10.72 18.97 -26.21
N ALA A 83 -10.98 20.13 -25.62
CA ALA A 83 -10.65 20.40 -24.23
C ALA A 83 -11.39 19.51 -23.22
N ASN A 84 -12.60 19.07 -23.56
CA ASN A 84 -13.40 18.16 -22.71
C ASN A 84 -12.77 16.77 -22.53
N TRP A 85 -11.80 16.40 -23.33
CA TRP A 85 -11.07 15.14 -23.18
C TRP A 85 -10.03 15.15 -22.06
N LEU A 86 -9.60 16.33 -21.59
CA LEU A 86 -8.47 16.48 -20.68
C LEU A 86 -8.57 15.61 -19.42
N PRO A 87 -9.69 15.49 -18.72
CA PRO A 87 -9.79 14.64 -17.53
C PRO A 87 -9.46 13.18 -17.81
N ALA A 88 -10.02 12.61 -18.88
CA ALA A 88 -9.75 11.23 -19.26
C ALA A 88 -8.31 11.03 -19.77
N VAL A 89 -7.75 12.02 -20.47
CA VAL A 89 -6.36 11.99 -20.95
C VAL A 89 -5.37 11.98 -19.79
N THR A 90 -5.64 12.75 -18.74
CA THR A 90 -4.78 12.78 -17.54
C THR A 90 -4.83 11.45 -16.79
N GLU A 91 -6.00 10.82 -16.68
CA GLU A 91 -6.13 9.49 -16.10
C GLU A 91 -5.45 8.41 -16.97
N ALA A 92 -5.59 8.50 -18.31
CA ALA A 92 -4.92 7.60 -19.26
C ALA A 92 -3.40 7.71 -19.19
N ASP A 93 -2.87 8.94 -19.07
CA ASP A 93 -1.44 9.16 -18.86
C ASP A 93 -0.96 8.52 -17.55
N ALA A 94 -1.71 8.73 -16.47
CA ALA A 94 -1.37 8.20 -15.16
C ALA A 94 -1.41 6.66 -15.14
N SER A 95 -2.40 6.06 -15.78
CA SER A 95 -2.60 4.60 -15.84
C SER A 95 -1.85 3.92 -17.02
N GLY A 96 -1.11 4.66 -17.84
CA GLY A 96 -0.36 4.10 -18.97
C GLY A 96 -1.25 3.50 -20.08
N LEU A 97 -2.47 4.02 -20.27
CA LEU A 97 -3.42 3.48 -21.24
C LEU A 97 -3.29 4.15 -22.63
N PRO A 98 -3.19 3.37 -23.72
CA PRO A 98 -2.97 3.89 -25.06
C PRO A 98 -4.28 4.44 -25.65
N LEU A 99 -4.50 5.75 -25.58
CA LEU A 99 -5.57 6.46 -26.24
C LEU A 99 -5.04 7.22 -27.47
N LEU A 100 -5.68 7.06 -28.61
CA LEU A 100 -5.40 7.78 -29.86
C LEU A 100 -6.39 8.95 -30.00
N LEU A 101 -5.98 10.15 -29.62
CA LEU A 101 -6.80 11.36 -29.66
C LEU A 101 -6.72 11.97 -31.04
N LEU A 102 -7.78 11.83 -31.83
CA LEU A 102 -7.87 12.30 -33.22
C LEU A 102 -8.80 13.51 -33.29
N SER A 103 -8.26 14.72 -33.07
CA SER A 103 -9.05 15.94 -33.07
C SER A 103 -9.12 16.56 -34.45
N ALA A 104 -10.34 16.76 -34.98
CA ALA A 104 -10.51 17.54 -36.21
C ALA A 104 -10.27 19.04 -35.93
N ASP A 105 -9.68 19.75 -36.88
CA ASP A 105 -9.39 21.18 -36.72
C ASP A 105 -9.69 21.96 -38.01
N ARG A 106 -9.77 23.29 -37.87
CA ARG A 106 -9.76 24.22 -39.00
C ARG A 106 -8.40 24.22 -39.68
N PRO A 107 -8.36 24.40 -41.00
CA PRO A 107 -7.10 24.53 -41.70
C PRO A 107 -6.35 25.81 -41.26
N PRO A 108 -5.02 25.87 -41.44
CA PRO A 108 -4.16 26.94 -40.92
C PRO A 108 -4.62 28.35 -41.32
N GLU A 109 -5.16 28.53 -42.52
CA GLU A 109 -5.63 29.82 -43.04
C GLU A 109 -6.83 30.39 -42.25
N LEU A 110 -7.51 29.60 -41.39
CA LEU A 110 -8.63 30.02 -40.57
C LEU A 110 -8.24 30.24 -39.08
N ARG A 111 -7.05 29.84 -38.72
CA ARG A 111 -6.60 29.98 -37.30
C ARG A 111 -6.13 31.39 -37.01
N ASP A 112 -6.29 31.83 -35.81
CA ASP A 112 -5.90 33.17 -35.30
C ASP A 112 -6.52 34.33 -36.09
N ARG A 113 -7.66 34.11 -36.71
CA ARG A 113 -8.42 35.09 -37.50
C ARG A 113 -9.86 35.30 -37.03
N GLY A 114 -10.18 34.83 -35.85
CA GLY A 114 -11.54 34.92 -35.30
C GLY A 114 -12.56 34.00 -35.98
N ALA A 115 -12.11 32.97 -36.70
CA ALA A 115 -13.02 31.96 -37.23
C ALA A 115 -13.74 31.22 -36.09
N SER A 116 -15.03 30.96 -36.30
CA SER A 116 -15.85 30.30 -35.26
C SER A 116 -15.32 28.89 -34.90
N GLN A 117 -15.43 28.50 -33.67
CA GLN A 117 -15.08 27.18 -33.13
C GLN A 117 -13.60 26.82 -33.45
N THR A 118 -12.70 27.78 -33.27
CA THR A 118 -11.26 27.65 -33.47
C THR A 118 -10.52 28.01 -32.18
N MET A 119 -9.54 27.22 -31.82
CA MET A 119 -8.65 27.45 -30.66
C MET A 119 -7.30 26.79 -30.97
N PRO A 120 -6.22 27.13 -30.22
CA PRO A 120 -4.97 26.40 -30.29
C PRO A 120 -5.14 24.96 -29.79
N GLN A 121 -5.22 23.99 -30.71
CA GLN A 121 -5.43 22.58 -30.38
C GLN A 121 -4.13 21.81 -30.30
N THR A 122 -3.17 22.12 -31.21
CA THR A 122 -1.87 21.48 -31.24
C THR A 122 -1.14 21.70 -29.91
N GLY A 123 -0.74 20.62 -29.26
CA GLY A 123 -0.04 20.68 -27.98
C GLY A 123 -0.90 20.90 -26.73
N ILE A 124 -2.23 21.01 -26.83
CA ILE A 124 -3.12 21.19 -25.66
C ILE A 124 -2.96 20.11 -24.59
N PHE A 125 -2.58 18.90 -24.99
CA PHE A 125 -2.34 17.76 -24.08
C PHE A 125 -0.85 17.50 -23.83
N ALA A 126 0.05 18.38 -24.26
CA ALA A 126 1.50 18.14 -24.27
C ALA A 126 2.09 17.54 -22.99
N PRO A 127 1.70 17.94 -21.76
CA PRO A 127 2.26 17.34 -20.54
C PRO A 127 1.84 15.89 -20.30
N PHE A 128 0.78 15.42 -20.94
CA PHE A 128 0.12 14.15 -20.65
C PHE A 128 0.21 13.13 -21.77
N VAL A 129 0.62 13.53 -22.98
CA VAL A 129 0.70 12.64 -24.13
C VAL A 129 2.12 12.19 -24.43
N ARG A 130 2.26 10.97 -24.98
CA ARG A 130 3.56 10.40 -25.37
C ARG A 130 4.10 11.04 -26.64
N TRP A 131 3.19 11.54 -27.47
CA TRP A 131 3.50 12.22 -28.72
C TRP A 131 2.32 13.11 -29.09
N SER A 132 2.62 14.26 -29.69
CA SER A 132 1.64 15.15 -30.28
C SER A 132 2.10 15.54 -31.68
N GLY A 133 1.23 15.37 -32.66
CA GLY A 133 1.49 15.72 -34.04
C GLY A 133 0.33 16.48 -34.67
N GLU A 134 0.63 17.12 -35.79
CA GLU A 134 -0.37 17.74 -36.68
C GLU A 134 -0.17 17.25 -38.10
N ALA A 135 -1.25 16.81 -38.76
CA ALA A 135 -1.24 16.40 -40.13
C ALA A 135 -1.16 17.64 -41.07
N LEU A 136 -0.57 17.46 -42.22
CA LEU A 136 -0.76 18.41 -43.32
C LEU A 136 -2.23 18.46 -43.71
N THR A 137 -2.75 19.65 -44.04
CA THR A 137 -4.13 19.80 -44.52
C THR A 137 -4.28 19.03 -45.84
N PRO A 138 -5.12 17.97 -45.91
CA PRO A 138 -5.27 17.17 -47.13
C PRO A 138 -5.74 18.02 -48.30
N ALA A 139 -5.03 17.90 -49.47
CA ALA A 139 -5.37 18.60 -50.70
C ALA A 139 -4.98 17.76 -51.93
N ASP A 140 -5.68 17.95 -53.05
CA ASP A 140 -5.29 17.36 -54.32
C ASP A 140 -4.03 18.02 -54.88
N GLY A 141 -3.14 17.20 -55.47
CA GLY A 141 -1.87 17.67 -56.03
C GLY A 141 -0.75 17.93 -54.96
N GLY A 142 -1.05 17.65 -53.72
CA GLY A 142 -0.07 17.65 -52.62
C GLY A 142 0.65 16.30 -52.46
N PRO A 143 1.30 16.06 -51.29
CA PRO A 143 1.88 14.76 -50.93
C PRO A 143 0.86 13.62 -51.09
N ASP A 144 1.36 12.39 -51.31
CA ASP A 144 0.48 11.21 -51.35
C ASP A 144 -0.28 11.05 -50.02
N LEU A 145 -1.57 11.40 -50.05
CA LEU A 145 -2.45 11.42 -48.89
C LEU A 145 -2.54 10.09 -48.16
N VAL A 146 -2.47 8.98 -48.92
CA VAL A 146 -2.56 7.62 -48.35
C VAL A 146 -1.28 7.30 -47.58
N THR A 147 -0.14 7.58 -48.19
CA THR A 147 1.17 7.36 -47.57
C THR A 147 1.32 8.20 -46.30
N GLU A 148 0.96 9.48 -46.34
CA GLU A 148 1.02 10.39 -45.19
C GLU A 148 0.10 9.89 -44.04
N ALA A 149 -1.13 9.50 -44.36
CA ALA A 149 -2.07 8.97 -43.39
C ALA A 149 -1.56 7.69 -42.73
N ILE A 150 -0.97 6.77 -43.49
CA ILE A 150 -0.37 5.53 -42.99
C ILE A 150 0.81 5.84 -42.06
N LEU A 151 1.71 6.76 -42.41
CA LEU A 151 2.86 7.14 -41.63
C LEU A 151 2.44 7.72 -40.26
N LEU A 152 1.48 8.64 -40.28
CA LEU A 152 0.96 9.26 -39.05
C LEU A 152 0.24 8.23 -38.13
N ALA A 153 -0.56 7.32 -38.71
CA ALA A 153 -1.19 6.25 -37.95
C ALA A 153 -0.15 5.38 -37.24
N ARG A 154 0.90 4.99 -37.95
CA ARG A 154 1.98 4.17 -37.43
C ARG A 154 2.80 4.91 -36.37
N GLN A 155 3.14 6.17 -36.60
CA GLN A 155 3.87 6.99 -35.64
C GLN A 155 3.09 7.18 -34.33
N ALA A 156 1.80 7.55 -34.43
CA ALA A 156 0.93 7.71 -33.30
C ALA A 156 0.81 6.40 -32.51
N LEU A 157 0.56 5.28 -33.17
CA LEU A 157 0.40 4.00 -32.50
C LEU A 157 1.71 3.48 -31.88
N THR A 158 2.85 3.67 -32.56
CA THR A 158 4.16 3.32 -32.02
C THR A 158 4.45 4.09 -30.75
N ALA A 159 4.13 5.38 -30.73
CA ALA A 159 4.31 6.22 -29.54
C ALA A 159 3.35 5.82 -28.41
N ALA A 160 2.09 5.49 -28.74
CA ALA A 160 1.09 5.07 -27.76
C ALA A 160 1.44 3.74 -27.05
N LEU A 161 2.08 2.81 -27.78
CA LEU A 161 2.47 1.47 -27.32
C LEU A 161 3.93 1.36 -26.87
N GLY A 162 4.72 2.43 -27.05
CA GLY A 162 6.18 2.45 -26.80
C GLY A 162 6.57 2.10 -25.37
N PRO A 163 7.86 2.25 -25.01
CA PRO A 163 8.40 1.78 -23.73
C PRO A 163 7.66 2.33 -22.52
N LYS A 164 6.96 3.43 -22.70
CA LYS A 164 6.07 4.06 -21.73
C LYS A 164 4.70 4.25 -22.38
N PRO A 165 3.81 3.26 -22.33
CA PRO A 165 2.50 3.38 -22.95
C PRO A 165 1.69 4.58 -22.43
N GLY A 166 0.77 5.07 -23.24
CA GLY A 166 -0.10 6.16 -22.84
C GLY A 166 -0.76 6.88 -24.01
N PRO A 167 -1.51 7.96 -23.75
CA PRO A 167 -2.24 8.69 -24.78
C PRO A 167 -1.31 9.41 -25.76
N VAL A 168 -1.78 9.58 -26.98
CA VAL A 168 -1.15 10.38 -28.03
C VAL A 168 -2.17 11.29 -28.67
N HIS A 169 -1.75 12.43 -29.19
CA HIS A 169 -2.65 13.39 -29.84
C HIS A 169 -2.22 13.66 -31.27
N LEU A 170 -3.15 13.50 -32.22
CA LEU A 170 -3.00 13.87 -33.62
C LEU A 170 -4.08 14.89 -33.99
N ASN A 171 -3.65 16.13 -34.23
CA ASN A 171 -4.50 17.21 -34.71
C ASN A 171 -4.64 17.12 -36.25
N LEU A 172 -5.88 17.15 -36.74
CA LEU A 172 -6.23 16.84 -38.12
C LEU A 172 -6.96 18.04 -38.76
N PRO A 173 -6.26 18.96 -39.44
CA PRO A 173 -6.88 20.07 -40.12
C PRO A 173 -7.56 19.61 -41.40
N PHE A 174 -8.85 19.90 -41.52
CA PHE A 174 -9.64 19.58 -42.70
C PHE A 174 -10.18 20.84 -43.35
N ARG A 175 -9.99 20.91 -44.66
CA ARG A 175 -10.55 21.94 -45.54
C ARG A 175 -11.81 21.46 -46.19
N GLU A 176 -12.76 22.33 -46.48
CA GLU A 176 -13.94 22.00 -47.27
C GLU A 176 -13.59 21.65 -48.72
N PRO A 177 -14.35 20.76 -49.38
CA PRO A 177 -15.57 20.12 -48.89
C PRO A 177 -15.31 18.96 -47.89
N LEU A 178 -16.18 18.86 -46.87
CA LEU A 178 -16.13 17.82 -45.84
C LEU A 178 -16.98 16.59 -46.16
N TYR A 179 -17.83 16.72 -47.15
CA TYR A 179 -18.80 15.73 -47.60
C TYR A 179 -18.64 15.44 -49.12
N PRO A 180 -18.90 14.20 -49.56
CA PRO A 180 -18.90 13.90 -50.98
C PRO A 180 -20.19 14.39 -51.64
N ASP A 181 -20.10 14.96 -52.85
CA ASP A 181 -21.27 15.44 -53.59
C ASP A 181 -22.27 14.33 -53.92
N GLY A 182 -21.81 13.08 -54.10
CA GLY A 182 -22.65 11.93 -54.38
C GLY A 182 -23.31 11.27 -53.17
N GLY A 183 -23.13 11.85 -51.95
CA GLY A 183 -23.69 11.32 -50.72
C GLY A 183 -23.25 9.90 -50.37
N LEU A 184 -24.18 9.08 -49.83
CA LEU A 184 -23.89 7.70 -49.41
C LEU A 184 -23.40 6.81 -50.55
N ALA A 185 -24.00 6.94 -51.73
CA ALA A 185 -23.62 6.12 -52.90
C ALA A 185 -22.16 6.34 -53.34
N ALA A 186 -21.66 7.57 -53.22
CA ALA A 186 -20.26 7.87 -53.51
C ALA A 186 -19.30 7.26 -52.46
N LEU A 187 -19.71 7.23 -51.21
CA LEU A 187 -18.95 6.58 -50.15
C LEU A 187 -18.88 5.06 -50.38
N GLU A 188 -20.01 4.40 -50.53
CA GLU A 188 -20.11 2.95 -50.75
C GLU A 188 -19.36 2.46 -52.00
N ALA A 189 -19.34 3.26 -53.07
CA ALA A 189 -18.59 2.94 -54.25
C ALA A 189 -17.07 3.12 -54.16
N SER A 190 -16.60 3.85 -53.14
CA SER A 190 -15.20 4.27 -53.04
C SER A 190 -14.49 3.76 -51.77
N LEU A 191 -15.22 3.31 -50.78
CA LEU A 191 -14.67 2.79 -49.52
C LEU A 191 -15.02 1.31 -49.31
N PRO A 192 -14.17 0.54 -48.59
CA PRO A 192 -12.88 0.94 -48.03
C PRO A 192 -11.81 1.13 -49.11
N LEU A 193 -10.85 2.01 -48.87
CA LEU A 193 -9.71 2.21 -49.75
C LEU A 193 -8.81 0.96 -49.79
N GLN A 194 -8.25 0.70 -50.96
CA GLN A 194 -7.18 -0.28 -51.10
C GLN A 194 -5.87 0.34 -50.61
N LEU A 195 -5.41 -0.13 -49.48
CA LEU A 195 -4.16 0.30 -48.88
C LEU A 195 -3.01 -0.62 -49.27
N PRO A 196 -1.77 -0.14 -49.29
CA PRO A 196 -0.59 -0.97 -49.51
C PRO A 196 -0.56 -2.16 -48.54
N PRO A 197 0.19 -3.24 -48.82
CA PRO A 197 0.32 -4.36 -47.87
C PRO A 197 0.68 -3.91 -46.46
N ALA A 198 0.02 -4.49 -45.46
CA ALA A 198 0.29 -4.14 -44.06
C ALA A 198 1.69 -4.63 -43.64
N LEU A 199 2.47 -3.74 -43.05
CA LEU A 199 3.73 -4.09 -42.36
C LEU A 199 3.47 -4.27 -40.89
N PRO A 200 4.18 -5.21 -40.19
CA PRO A 200 4.10 -5.34 -38.74
C PRO A 200 4.49 -4.03 -38.07
N LEU A 201 3.91 -3.79 -36.90
CA LEU A 201 4.33 -2.72 -35.99
C LEU A 201 5.27 -3.30 -34.91
N PHE A 202 6.41 -2.69 -34.74
CA PHE A 202 7.38 -3.05 -33.71
C PHE A 202 7.44 -1.94 -32.69
N ALA A 203 6.70 -2.10 -31.58
CA ALA A 203 6.79 -1.19 -30.44
C ALA A 203 7.98 -1.60 -29.56
N ALA A 204 8.82 -0.63 -29.19
CA ALA A 204 9.90 -0.87 -28.25
C ALA A 204 9.34 -1.20 -26.85
N ARG A 205 9.97 -2.13 -26.14
CA ARG A 205 9.71 -2.41 -24.74
C ARG A 205 10.91 -2.02 -23.90
N ALA A 206 10.68 -1.44 -22.73
CA ALA A 206 11.72 -1.28 -21.75
C ALA A 206 12.05 -2.65 -21.15
N THR A 207 13.33 -2.98 -21.07
CA THR A 207 13.82 -4.22 -20.42
C THR A 207 15.00 -3.88 -19.54
N LEU A 208 15.17 -4.60 -18.45
CA LEU A 208 16.37 -4.50 -17.62
C LEU A 208 17.53 -5.25 -18.29
N SER A 209 18.75 -4.74 -18.08
CA SER A 209 19.95 -5.52 -18.38
C SER A 209 20.04 -6.73 -17.43
N ALA A 210 20.69 -7.79 -17.87
CA ALA A 210 20.93 -8.97 -17.02
C ALA A 210 21.65 -8.61 -15.70
N ALA A 211 22.60 -7.66 -15.75
CA ALA A 211 23.31 -7.18 -14.56
C ALA A 211 22.36 -6.45 -13.58
N SER A 212 21.47 -5.59 -14.08
CA SER A 212 20.48 -4.90 -13.24
C SER A 212 19.48 -5.85 -12.62
N LEU A 213 19.04 -6.86 -13.36
CA LEU A 213 18.12 -7.89 -12.87
C LEU A 213 18.80 -8.74 -11.79
N THR A 214 20.07 -9.12 -11.99
CA THR A 214 20.88 -9.83 -10.98
C THR A 214 20.99 -8.99 -9.70
N ALA A 215 21.32 -7.71 -9.80
CA ALA A 215 21.42 -6.83 -8.63
C ALA A 215 20.09 -6.70 -7.88
N ALA A 216 18.95 -6.62 -8.59
CA ALA A 216 17.63 -6.61 -7.97
C ALA A 216 17.34 -7.92 -7.21
N CYS A 217 17.72 -9.07 -7.79
CA CYS A 217 17.62 -10.37 -7.12
C CYS A 217 18.47 -10.43 -5.85
N GLU A 218 19.70 -9.90 -5.89
CA GLU A 218 20.58 -9.86 -4.72
C GLU A 218 19.99 -9.03 -3.59
N LEU A 219 19.42 -7.87 -3.87
CA LEU A 219 18.72 -7.05 -2.88
C LEU A 219 17.56 -7.83 -2.23
N LEU A 220 16.76 -8.54 -3.04
CA LEU A 220 15.64 -9.36 -2.56
C LEU A 220 16.10 -10.53 -1.68
N GLU A 221 17.23 -11.14 -2.01
CA GLU A 221 17.78 -12.29 -1.26
C GLU A 221 18.45 -11.85 0.04
N GLN A 222 19.11 -10.69 0.07
CA GLN A 222 19.86 -10.19 1.22
C GLN A 222 18.99 -9.48 2.25
N ALA A 223 17.87 -8.88 1.86
CA ALA A 223 16.99 -8.20 2.80
C ALA A 223 16.53 -9.15 3.92
N ARG A 224 16.49 -8.67 5.16
CA ARG A 224 16.02 -9.47 6.29
C ARG A 224 14.52 -9.77 6.17
N SER A 225 13.72 -8.76 5.80
CA SER A 225 12.30 -8.88 5.59
C SER A 225 11.90 -8.26 4.25
N VAL A 226 11.11 -9.00 3.49
CA VAL A 226 10.57 -8.56 2.19
C VAL A 226 9.06 -8.61 2.25
N ALA A 227 8.40 -7.55 1.79
CA ALA A 227 6.97 -7.54 1.53
C ALA A 227 6.70 -7.32 0.04
N ILE A 228 5.74 -8.04 -0.51
CA ILE A 228 5.21 -7.78 -1.85
C ILE A 228 3.92 -6.99 -1.67
N VAL A 229 3.80 -5.84 -2.35
CA VAL A 229 2.63 -4.97 -2.26
C VAL A 229 2.04 -4.80 -3.65
N ALA A 230 0.87 -5.37 -3.85
CA ALA A 230 0.11 -5.26 -5.08
C ALA A 230 -0.99 -4.19 -4.90
N GLY A 231 -0.74 -3.01 -5.44
CA GLY A 231 -1.72 -1.93 -5.55
C GLY A 231 -2.76 -2.20 -6.64
N PRO A 232 -3.70 -1.24 -6.85
CA PRO A 232 -4.67 -1.33 -7.93
C PRO A 232 -3.97 -1.52 -9.29
N GLY A 233 -4.48 -2.44 -10.10
CA GLY A 233 -3.91 -2.73 -11.40
C GLY A 233 -4.26 -4.13 -11.87
N GLU A 234 -4.08 -4.38 -13.14
CA GLU A 234 -4.33 -5.68 -13.73
C GLU A 234 -3.01 -6.33 -14.13
N LEU A 235 -2.86 -7.57 -13.76
CA LEU A 235 -1.75 -8.40 -14.19
C LEU A 235 -2.07 -9.08 -15.52
N ALA A 236 -1.08 -9.19 -16.39
CA ALA A 236 -1.21 -10.00 -17.58
C ALA A 236 -1.43 -11.48 -17.20
N PRO A 237 -2.04 -12.28 -18.09
CA PRO A 237 -2.22 -13.71 -17.84
C PRO A 237 -0.90 -14.41 -17.45
N GLY A 238 -0.93 -15.18 -16.37
CA GLY A 238 0.23 -15.90 -15.84
C GLY A 238 1.13 -15.08 -14.90
N GLU A 239 0.98 -13.76 -14.83
CA GLU A 239 1.82 -12.93 -13.96
C GLU A 239 1.40 -12.99 -12.49
N ALA A 240 0.13 -13.29 -12.21
CA ALA A 240 -0.35 -13.51 -10.85
C ALA A 240 0.28 -14.77 -10.24
N GLU A 241 0.27 -15.87 -10.98
CA GLU A 241 0.90 -17.13 -10.59
C GLU A 241 2.42 -16.95 -10.40
N ALA A 242 3.07 -16.25 -11.32
CA ALA A 242 4.49 -15.95 -11.22
C ALA A 242 4.82 -15.13 -9.97
N LEU A 243 3.97 -14.17 -9.60
CA LEU A 243 4.12 -13.39 -8.37
C LEU A 243 3.97 -14.24 -7.11
N LEU A 244 3.03 -15.17 -7.11
CA LEU A 244 2.84 -16.10 -5.98
C LEU A 244 4.02 -17.06 -5.85
N GLU A 245 4.58 -17.55 -6.95
CA GLU A 245 5.81 -18.34 -6.95
C GLU A 245 7.00 -17.52 -6.42
N LEU A 246 7.11 -16.23 -6.79
CA LEU A 246 8.08 -15.30 -6.19
C LEU A 246 7.90 -15.16 -4.68
N SER A 247 6.65 -14.99 -4.22
CA SER A 247 6.32 -14.94 -2.80
C SER A 247 6.80 -16.19 -2.05
N GLU A 248 6.55 -17.37 -2.58
CA GLU A 248 7.00 -18.62 -1.99
C GLU A 248 8.53 -18.75 -2.02
N ARG A 249 9.18 -18.37 -3.13
CA ARG A 249 10.64 -18.41 -3.27
C ARG A 249 11.34 -17.48 -2.27
N LEU A 250 10.76 -16.30 -2.03
CA LEU A 250 11.27 -15.28 -1.12
C LEU A 250 10.77 -15.45 0.31
N ALA A 251 9.82 -16.35 0.55
CA ALA A 251 9.05 -16.44 1.79
C ALA A 251 8.48 -15.09 2.24
N ALA A 252 7.97 -14.29 1.28
CA ALA A 252 7.51 -12.94 1.49
C ALA A 252 5.96 -12.88 1.53
N PRO A 253 5.35 -12.11 2.45
CA PRO A 253 3.92 -11.85 2.43
C PRO A 253 3.52 -11.03 1.21
N VAL A 254 2.33 -11.30 0.66
CA VAL A 254 1.73 -10.53 -0.44
C VAL A 254 0.56 -9.74 0.11
N PHE A 255 0.71 -8.43 0.19
CA PHE A 255 -0.36 -7.50 0.51
C PHE A 255 -1.09 -7.14 -0.79
N ALA A 256 -2.32 -7.59 -0.90
CA ALA A 256 -3.11 -7.40 -2.11
C ALA A 256 -4.25 -6.42 -1.85
N GLU A 257 -4.30 -5.32 -2.60
CA GLU A 257 -5.49 -4.47 -2.63
C GLU A 257 -6.65 -5.15 -3.35
N GLY A 258 -7.88 -4.74 -3.04
CA GLY A 258 -9.08 -5.32 -3.63
C GLY A 258 -9.11 -5.25 -5.16
N ALA A 259 -8.54 -4.18 -5.71
CA ALA A 259 -8.46 -3.96 -7.16
C ALA A 259 -7.13 -4.42 -7.78
N SER A 260 -6.33 -5.22 -7.08
CA SER A 260 -5.07 -5.79 -7.62
C SER A 260 -5.25 -7.04 -8.46
N GLY A 261 -6.45 -7.64 -8.44
CA GLY A 261 -6.72 -8.95 -9.05
C GLY A 261 -6.17 -10.15 -8.28
N LEU A 262 -5.47 -9.94 -7.16
CA LEU A 262 -4.82 -11.02 -6.41
C LEU A 262 -5.64 -11.57 -5.25
N ARG A 263 -6.67 -10.88 -4.76
CA ARG A 263 -7.47 -11.36 -3.61
C ARG A 263 -8.31 -12.62 -3.89
N ALA A 264 -8.40 -13.03 -5.15
CA ALA A 264 -8.98 -14.31 -5.52
C ALA A 264 -8.06 -15.51 -5.25
N TYR A 265 -6.77 -15.27 -5.03
CA TYR A 265 -5.78 -16.31 -4.79
C TYR A 265 -5.59 -16.57 -3.28
N PRO A 266 -5.43 -17.84 -2.87
CA PRO A 266 -5.20 -18.18 -1.47
C PRO A 266 -3.84 -17.67 -1.00
N GLY A 267 -3.76 -17.34 0.29
CA GLY A 267 -2.51 -16.99 0.94
C GLY A 267 -2.05 -15.54 0.75
N VAL A 268 -2.79 -14.70 0.04
CA VAL A 268 -2.56 -13.27 0.01
C VAL A 268 -3.16 -12.60 1.24
N ILE A 269 -2.60 -11.47 1.62
CA ILE A 269 -3.04 -10.67 2.76
C ILE A 269 -3.97 -9.57 2.27
N GLY A 270 -5.25 -9.71 2.61
CA GLY A 270 -6.27 -8.65 2.51
C GLY A 270 -6.63 -8.10 3.90
N CYS A 271 -7.53 -7.14 4.00
CA CYS A 271 -8.06 -6.60 5.28
C CYS A 271 -7.01 -6.18 6.31
N TYR A 272 -5.87 -5.70 5.87
CA TYR A 272 -4.72 -5.32 6.71
C TYR A 272 -4.89 -3.97 7.42
N GLU A 273 -5.89 -3.17 7.05
CA GLU A 273 -6.04 -1.76 7.47
C GLU A 273 -6.04 -1.59 9.00
N ALA A 274 -6.74 -2.46 9.74
CA ALA A 274 -6.80 -2.36 11.19
C ALA A 274 -5.45 -2.65 11.85
N ALA A 275 -4.70 -3.61 11.34
CA ALA A 275 -3.39 -3.97 11.88
C ALA A 275 -2.35 -2.86 11.66
N VAL A 276 -2.34 -2.24 10.45
CA VAL A 276 -1.41 -1.14 10.16
C VAL A 276 -1.80 0.18 10.82
N ARG A 277 -3.09 0.42 11.11
CA ARG A 277 -3.57 1.63 11.82
C ARG A 277 -3.35 1.57 13.31
N SER A 278 -3.35 0.39 13.90
CA SER A 278 -3.20 0.20 15.34
C SER A 278 -1.76 0.02 15.79
N ASP A 279 -0.79 0.26 14.90
CA ASP A 279 0.62 0.02 15.10
C ASP A 279 0.95 -1.45 15.50
N TRP A 280 -0.01 -2.37 15.28
CA TRP A 280 0.13 -3.78 15.62
C TRP A 280 1.30 -4.44 14.90
N TRP A 281 1.60 -3.97 13.67
CA TRP A 281 2.69 -4.48 12.84
C TRP A 281 3.92 -3.58 12.79
N ASP A 282 4.08 -2.64 13.69
CA ASP A 282 5.21 -1.69 13.64
C ASP A 282 6.57 -2.36 13.75
N GLU A 283 6.68 -3.45 14.51
CA GLU A 283 7.91 -4.25 14.60
C GLU A 283 8.20 -5.06 13.34
N PHE A 284 7.20 -5.29 12.48
CA PHE A 284 7.29 -6.12 11.28
C PHE A 284 7.47 -5.30 9.99
N ARG A 285 7.85 -4.03 10.10
CA ARG A 285 8.09 -3.18 8.94
C ARG A 285 9.14 -3.81 8.03
N PRO A 286 8.86 -3.91 6.72
CA PRO A 286 9.79 -4.54 5.79
C PRO A 286 11.03 -3.68 5.55
N ASP A 287 12.19 -4.32 5.37
CA ASP A 287 13.42 -3.66 4.91
C ASP A 287 13.35 -3.38 3.41
N LEU A 288 12.65 -4.26 2.67
CA LEU A 288 12.48 -4.15 1.24
C LEU A 288 11.02 -4.44 0.84
N VAL A 289 10.48 -3.59 -0.01
CA VAL A 289 9.15 -3.73 -0.59
C VAL A 289 9.27 -3.92 -2.10
N LEU A 290 8.76 -5.03 -2.61
CA LEU A 290 8.54 -5.26 -4.02
C LEU A 290 7.12 -4.78 -4.36
N ARG A 291 7.01 -3.71 -5.14
CA ARG A 291 5.72 -3.10 -5.50
C ARG A 291 5.33 -3.39 -6.93
N LEU A 292 4.03 -3.51 -7.16
CA LEU A 292 3.42 -3.59 -8.48
C LEU A 292 2.05 -2.90 -8.44
N GLY A 293 1.56 -2.50 -9.60
CA GLY A 293 0.31 -1.73 -9.71
C GLY A 293 0.46 -0.28 -9.27
N GLU A 294 -0.66 0.42 -9.20
CA GLU A 294 -0.71 1.83 -8.79
C GLU A 294 -0.41 2.00 -7.30
N GLU A 295 -0.36 3.26 -6.85
CA GLU A 295 -0.14 3.58 -5.44
C GLU A 295 -1.24 2.96 -4.57
N PRO A 296 -0.89 2.26 -3.45
CA PRO A 296 -1.89 1.69 -2.56
C PRO A 296 -2.91 2.72 -2.08
N THR A 297 -4.17 2.32 -2.03
CA THR A 297 -5.29 3.15 -1.57
C THR A 297 -5.16 3.48 -0.09
N SER A 298 -4.74 2.51 0.72
CA SER A 298 -4.57 2.66 2.16
C SER A 298 -3.43 3.61 2.51
N LYS A 299 -3.79 4.76 3.13
CA LYS A 299 -2.79 5.69 3.69
C LYS A 299 -1.98 5.02 4.80
N ALA A 300 -2.61 4.17 5.61
CA ALA A 300 -1.95 3.48 6.71
C ALA A 300 -0.89 2.50 6.18
N LEU A 301 -1.24 1.69 5.17
CA LEU A 301 -0.27 0.79 4.51
C LEU A 301 0.89 1.60 3.91
N ARG A 302 0.59 2.68 3.19
CA ARG A 302 1.64 3.56 2.62
C ARG A 302 2.58 4.10 3.69
N THR A 303 2.04 4.55 4.83
CA THR A 303 2.84 5.02 5.96
C THR A 303 3.67 3.89 6.57
N TRP A 304 3.10 2.70 6.70
CA TRP A 304 3.78 1.54 7.27
C TRP A 304 4.97 1.07 6.41
N ILE A 305 4.82 1.04 5.08
CA ILE A 305 5.90 0.67 4.15
C ILE A 305 6.83 1.84 3.80
N GLY A 306 6.43 3.09 4.01
CA GLY A 306 7.09 4.30 3.55
C GLY A 306 8.11 4.88 4.51
N THR A 307 8.89 4.07 5.23
CA THR A 307 9.95 4.58 6.13
C THR A 307 11.22 4.90 5.37
N SER A 308 12.06 5.80 5.92
CA SER A 308 13.37 6.14 5.35
C SER A 308 14.36 4.95 5.27
N ARG A 309 14.02 3.85 5.92
CA ARG A 309 14.84 2.62 5.96
C ARG A 309 14.40 1.57 4.96
N THR A 310 13.20 1.71 4.39
CA THR A 310 12.64 0.71 3.47
C THR A 310 13.11 1.00 2.05
N THR A 311 13.67 0.00 1.39
CA THR A 311 13.98 0.05 -0.04
C THR A 311 12.76 -0.41 -0.84
N HIS A 312 12.40 0.32 -1.89
CA HIS A 312 11.30 -0.04 -2.78
C HIS A 312 11.82 -0.44 -4.17
N LEU A 313 11.46 -1.63 -4.60
CA LEU A 313 11.61 -2.09 -5.99
C LEU A 313 10.23 -2.07 -6.65
N THR A 314 10.06 -1.32 -7.74
CA THR A 314 8.75 -1.14 -8.35
C THR A 314 8.72 -1.80 -9.73
N LEU A 315 7.95 -2.89 -9.86
CA LEU A 315 7.84 -3.68 -11.10
C LEU A 315 6.95 -3.02 -12.14
N GLY A 316 7.36 -3.07 -13.38
CA GLY A 316 6.56 -2.66 -14.53
C GLY A 316 6.25 -1.16 -14.63
N HIS A 317 6.75 -0.34 -13.73
CA HIS A 317 6.44 1.08 -13.72
C HIS A 317 7.36 1.89 -14.64
N HIS A 318 6.71 2.76 -15.39
CA HIS A 318 7.34 3.74 -16.25
C HIS A 318 7.49 5.11 -15.59
N ARG A 319 6.95 5.25 -14.36
CA ARG A 319 7.00 6.45 -13.52
C ARG A 319 7.68 6.16 -12.21
N TRP A 320 8.30 7.19 -11.63
CA TRP A 320 8.74 7.16 -10.24
C TRP A 320 7.52 7.29 -9.33
N HIS A 321 6.92 6.17 -8.93
CA HIS A 321 5.90 6.13 -7.90
C HIS A 321 6.57 6.14 -6.54
N HIS A 322 6.91 7.33 -6.05
CA HIS A 322 7.65 7.46 -4.80
C HIS A 322 7.22 8.66 -3.98
N PRO A 323 6.05 8.62 -3.34
CA PRO A 323 5.57 9.71 -2.49
C PRO A 323 6.29 9.80 -1.13
N PHE A 324 7.20 8.88 -0.83
CA PHE A 324 7.91 8.80 0.45
C PHE A 324 9.42 8.99 0.24
N ALA A 325 10.10 9.46 1.30
CA ALA A 325 11.57 9.68 1.28
C ALA A 325 12.40 8.39 1.35
N ALA A 326 11.84 7.23 0.96
CA ALA A 326 12.55 5.96 0.92
C ALA A 326 13.35 5.77 -0.38
N ALA A 327 14.33 4.91 -0.40
CA ALA A 327 15.04 4.55 -1.62
C ALA A 327 14.11 3.76 -2.56
N ALA A 328 13.91 4.24 -3.79
CA ALA A 328 13.07 3.55 -4.76
C ALA A 328 13.85 3.29 -6.06
N VAL A 329 13.65 2.12 -6.63
CA VAL A 329 14.24 1.72 -7.90
C VAL A 329 13.16 1.16 -8.80
N PRO A 330 12.82 1.83 -9.93
CA PRO A 330 11.92 1.27 -10.91
C PRO A 330 12.59 0.13 -11.66
N LEU A 331 11.90 -0.99 -11.78
CA LEU A 331 12.34 -2.16 -12.48
C LEU A 331 11.45 -2.37 -13.72
N ALA A 332 12.00 -2.14 -14.90
CA ALA A 332 11.35 -2.43 -16.18
C ALA A 332 11.39 -3.95 -16.45
N THR A 333 10.70 -4.70 -15.60
CA THR A 333 10.60 -6.17 -15.67
C THR A 333 9.23 -6.63 -15.18
N THR A 334 8.88 -7.87 -15.45
CA THR A 334 7.64 -8.50 -15.01
C THR A 334 7.88 -9.45 -13.83
N PRO A 335 6.82 -9.84 -13.09
CA PRO A 335 6.92 -10.91 -12.10
C PRO A 335 7.53 -12.20 -12.65
N SER A 336 7.14 -12.62 -13.84
CA SER A 336 7.63 -13.85 -14.47
C SER A 336 9.12 -13.77 -14.81
N GLU A 337 9.60 -12.68 -15.40
CA GLU A 337 11.02 -12.49 -15.68
C GLU A 337 11.87 -12.48 -14.41
N LEU A 338 11.41 -11.80 -13.37
CA LEU A 338 12.10 -11.75 -12.08
C LEU A 338 12.12 -13.14 -11.39
N ARG A 339 11.01 -13.86 -11.42
CA ARG A 339 10.89 -15.23 -10.94
C ARG A 339 11.88 -16.16 -11.62
N ASP A 340 11.95 -16.13 -12.95
CA ASP A 340 12.79 -17.02 -13.73
C ASP A 340 14.27 -16.87 -13.38
N VAL A 341 14.73 -15.64 -13.15
CA VAL A 341 16.10 -15.38 -12.69
C VAL A 341 16.31 -15.85 -11.26
N LEU A 342 15.37 -15.62 -10.34
CA LEU A 342 15.45 -16.05 -8.96
C LEU A 342 15.43 -17.57 -8.80
N LEU A 343 14.74 -18.29 -9.67
CA LEU A 343 14.71 -19.76 -9.66
C LEU A 343 16.04 -20.39 -10.07
N LEU A 344 16.85 -19.68 -10.87
CA LEU A 344 18.19 -20.14 -11.26
C LEU A 344 19.24 -19.90 -10.17
N ARG A 345 18.92 -19.14 -9.13
CA ARG A 345 19.82 -18.79 -8.03
C ARG A 345 19.65 -19.75 -6.85
N SER A 346 20.66 -19.80 -5.99
CA SER A 346 20.60 -20.61 -4.77
C SER A 346 19.41 -20.23 -3.89
N PRO A 347 18.74 -21.19 -3.23
CA PRO A 347 17.69 -20.90 -2.27
C PRO A 347 18.18 -19.98 -1.15
N LEU A 348 17.23 -19.27 -0.50
CA LEU A 348 17.52 -18.49 0.69
C LEU A 348 18.22 -19.37 1.74
N ALA A 349 19.16 -18.78 2.48
CA ALA A 349 19.78 -19.44 3.62
C ALA A 349 18.68 -19.93 4.60
N PRO A 350 18.79 -21.16 5.13
CA PRO A 350 17.73 -21.73 5.96
C PRO A 350 17.26 -20.86 7.13
N PRO A 351 18.15 -20.18 7.89
CA PRO A 351 17.71 -19.30 8.97
C PRO A 351 16.89 -18.10 8.48
N LEU A 352 17.30 -17.47 7.37
CA LEU A 352 16.59 -16.35 6.78
C LEU A 352 15.22 -16.78 6.24
N ARG A 353 15.17 -17.96 5.58
CA ARG A 353 13.91 -18.52 5.09
C ARG A 353 12.95 -18.81 6.23
N ALA A 354 13.43 -19.41 7.31
CA ALA A 354 12.61 -19.70 8.49
C ALA A 354 12.02 -18.44 9.09
N TYR A 355 12.85 -17.43 9.33
CA TYR A 355 12.39 -16.12 9.83
C TYR A 355 11.32 -15.47 8.96
N ARG A 356 11.56 -15.39 7.63
CA ARG A 356 10.59 -14.78 6.71
C ARG A 356 9.29 -15.59 6.64
N SER A 357 9.36 -16.92 6.65
CA SER A 357 8.18 -17.79 6.65
C SER A 357 7.33 -17.55 7.89
N GLU A 358 7.95 -17.53 9.07
CA GLU A 358 7.27 -17.29 10.33
C GLU A 358 6.62 -15.90 10.37
N LEU A 359 7.33 -14.87 9.89
CA LEU A 359 6.79 -13.52 9.75
C LEU A 359 5.57 -13.50 8.82
N ARG A 360 5.67 -14.13 7.65
CA ARG A 360 4.57 -14.23 6.68
C ARG A 360 3.35 -14.92 7.29
N ASP A 361 3.56 -16.05 7.95
CA ASP A 361 2.49 -16.85 8.54
C ASP A 361 1.84 -16.11 9.72
N ARG A 362 2.63 -15.32 10.46
CA ARG A 362 2.13 -14.43 11.50
C ARG A 362 1.19 -13.36 10.93
N LEU A 363 1.65 -12.59 9.93
CA LEU A 363 0.87 -11.53 9.31
C LEU A 363 -0.40 -12.08 8.67
N ARG A 364 -0.33 -13.27 8.04
CA ARG A 364 -1.49 -13.98 7.50
C ARG A 364 -2.49 -14.34 8.57
N GLY A 365 -2.04 -14.93 9.66
CA GLY A 365 -2.92 -15.31 10.75
C GLY A 365 -3.61 -14.11 11.41
N ASP A 366 -2.94 -12.95 11.51
CA ASP A 366 -3.56 -11.72 12.00
C ASP A 366 -4.68 -11.24 11.07
N THR A 367 -4.47 -11.32 9.75
CA THR A 367 -5.51 -10.95 8.79
C THR A 367 -6.67 -11.94 8.73
N GLU A 368 -6.43 -13.23 8.99
CA GLU A 368 -7.50 -14.23 9.15
C GLU A 368 -8.37 -13.92 10.37
N ALA A 369 -7.78 -13.47 11.49
CA ALA A 369 -8.55 -13.03 12.66
C ALA A 369 -9.37 -11.76 12.36
N LEU A 370 -8.82 -10.82 11.61
CA LEU A 370 -9.55 -9.64 11.16
C LEU A 370 -10.73 -10.01 10.24
N ALA A 371 -10.51 -10.94 9.31
CA ALA A 371 -11.56 -11.46 8.44
C ALA A 371 -12.69 -12.11 9.24
N ALA A 372 -12.36 -12.96 10.21
CA ALA A 372 -13.34 -13.59 11.09
C ALA A 372 -14.13 -12.56 11.93
N ALA A 373 -13.46 -11.49 12.40
CA ALA A 373 -14.13 -10.41 13.12
C ALA A 373 -15.09 -9.60 12.23
N LEU A 374 -14.75 -9.41 10.95
CA LEU A 374 -15.64 -8.80 9.96
C LEU A 374 -16.86 -9.68 9.68
N ASP A 375 -16.67 -10.99 9.54
CA ASP A 375 -17.75 -11.96 9.33
C ASP A 375 -18.70 -12.01 10.55
N ALA A 376 -18.14 -11.95 11.75
CA ALA A 376 -18.94 -11.86 12.98
C ALA A 376 -19.70 -10.53 13.09
N ALA A 377 -19.10 -9.42 12.67
CA ALA A 377 -19.77 -8.12 12.63
C ALA A 377 -20.93 -8.11 11.62
N GLU A 378 -20.73 -8.69 10.44
CA GLU A 378 -21.79 -8.84 9.42
C GLU A 378 -22.95 -9.70 9.94
N SER A 379 -22.65 -10.90 10.46
CA SER A 379 -23.65 -11.83 10.99
C SER A 379 -24.45 -11.25 12.15
N SER A 380 -23.87 -10.32 12.90
CA SER A 380 -24.51 -9.63 14.02
C SER A 380 -25.21 -8.32 13.61
N GLY A 381 -25.22 -7.95 12.34
CA GLY A 381 -25.78 -6.68 11.84
C GLY A 381 -25.02 -5.43 12.31
N LEU A 382 -23.76 -5.58 12.68
CA LEU A 382 -22.90 -4.50 13.21
C LEU A 382 -21.91 -3.96 12.17
N LEU A 383 -21.90 -4.56 10.98
CA LEU A 383 -21.08 -4.05 9.88
C LEU A 383 -21.70 -2.73 9.38
N PRO A 384 -20.93 -1.68 9.08
CA PRO A 384 -21.45 -0.46 8.48
C PRO A 384 -22.20 -0.74 7.18
N ALA A 385 -23.22 0.06 6.87
CA ALA A 385 -24.12 -0.21 5.76
C ALA A 385 -23.43 -0.21 4.39
N GLU A 386 -22.45 0.69 4.15
CA GLU A 386 -21.68 0.73 2.90
C GLU A 386 -20.82 -0.54 2.71
N PRO A 387 -19.99 -0.97 3.67
CA PRO A 387 -19.34 -2.27 3.64
C PRO A 387 -20.27 -3.47 3.50
N ALA A 388 -21.43 -3.46 4.18
CA ALA A 388 -22.40 -4.53 4.07
C ALA A 388 -22.98 -4.62 2.65
N ALA A 389 -23.29 -3.49 2.02
CA ALA A 389 -23.71 -3.44 0.62
C ALA A 389 -22.61 -3.97 -0.33
N LEU A 390 -21.34 -3.58 -0.11
CA LEU A 390 -20.23 -4.10 -0.90
C LEU A 390 -20.11 -5.63 -0.76
N ARG A 391 -20.17 -6.19 0.44
CA ARG A 391 -20.05 -7.63 0.67
C ARG A 391 -21.22 -8.39 0.02
N ALA A 392 -22.43 -7.86 0.12
CA ALA A 392 -23.59 -8.42 -0.57
C ALA A 392 -23.40 -8.39 -2.09
N LEU A 393 -22.86 -7.29 -2.62
CA LEU A 393 -22.53 -7.17 -4.04
C LEU A 393 -21.50 -8.23 -4.45
N LEU A 394 -20.40 -8.36 -3.72
CA LEU A 394 -19.37 -9.36 -4.02
C LEU A 394 -19.91 -10.79 -3.95
N GLY A 395 -20.81 -11.08 -3.00
CA GLY A 395 -21.47 -12.39 -2.86
C GLY A 395 -22.42 -12.72 -4.03
N ALA A 396 -22.96 -11.71 -4.70
CA ALA A 396 -23.83 -11.88 -5.86
C ALA A 396 -23.06 -11.98 -7.19
N LEU A 397 -21.78 -11.60 -7.24
CA LEU A 397 -20.97 -11.62 -8.45
C LEU A 397 -20.25 -12.95 -8.63
N VAL A 398 -20.20 -13.43 -9.84
CA VAL A 398 -19.50 -14.67 -10.24
C VAL A 398 -18.37 -14.36 -11.24
N GLY A 399 -17.56 -15.36 -11.56
CA GLY A 399 -16.33 -15.19 -12.32
C GLY A 399 -16.43 -14.58 -13.72
N ASP A 400 -17.60 -14.56 -14.34
CA ASP A 400 -17.83 -13.91 -15.64
C ASP A 400 -18.20 -12.42 -15.51
N HIS A 401 -18.34 -11.91 -14.29
CA HIS A 401 -18.56 -10.49 -14.04
C HIS A 401 -17.29 -9.66 -14.04
N LEU A 402 -17.46 -8.35 -14.27
CA LEU A 402 -16.47 -7.33 -14.04
C LEU A 402 -17.07 -6.28 -13.10
N LEU A 403 -16.39 -5.99 -12.00
CA LEU A 403 -16.76 -4.94 -11.06
C LEU A 403 -15.85 -3.72 -11.28
N HIS A 404 -16.46 -2.57 -11.62
CA HIS A 404 -15.77 -1.28 -11.66
C HIS A 404 -16.08 -0.49 -10.38
N VAL A 405 -15.06 -0.21 -9.57
CA VAL A 405 -15.22 0.43 -8.25
C VAL A 405 -14.74 1.86 -8.30
N ALA A 406 -15.60 2.79 -7.86
CA ALA A 406 -15.26 4.21 -7.79
C ALA A 406 -14.21 4.50 -6.70
N SER A 407 -13.49 5.57 -6.91
CA SER A 407 -12.71 6.23 -5.85
C SER A 407 -13.62 6.66 -4.68
N SER A 408 -13.05 7.27 -3.62
CA SER A 408 -13.74 7.65 -2.39
C SER A 408 -13.94 6.46 -1.43
N MET A 409 -15.14 6.26 -0.85
CA MET A 409 -15.40 5.16 0.09
C MET A 409 -15.45 3.78 -0.56
N PRO A 410 -16.07 3.57 -1.73
CA PRO A 410 -16.25 2.23 -2.29
C PRO A 410 -14.93 1.42 -2.42
N ILE A 411 -13.87 2.04 -2.91
CA ILE A 411 -12.56 1.35 -3.03
C ILE A 411 -11.91 1.08 -1.67
N ARG A 412 -12.15 1.95 -0.67
CA ARG A 412 -11.65 1.77 0.71
C ARG A 412 -12.39 0.68 1.45
N ASP A 413 -13.69 0.59 1.21
CA ASP A 413 -14.53 -0.48 1.76
C ASP A 413 -14.14 -1.84 1.18
N LEU A 414 -13.81 -1.87 -0.11
CA LEU A 414 -13.26 -3.05 -0.77
C LEU A 414 -11.96 -3.50 -0.08
N ASP A 415 -11.06 -2.59 0.24
CA ASP A 415 -9.82 -2.92 0.91
C ASP A 415 -10.01 -3.37 2.35
N LEU A 416 -10.90 -2.71 3.09
CA LEU A 416 -11.15 -3.00 4.50
C LEU A 416 -11.96 -4.29 4.71
N CYS A 417 -13.04 -4.49 3.91
CA CYS A 417 -14.08 -5.46 4.22
C CYS A 417 -14.17 -6.66 3.29
N ALA A 418 -13.33 -6.73 2.25
CA ALA A 418 -13.28 -7.87 1.34
C ALA A 418 -11.94 -8.63 1.49
N PRO A 419 -11.77 -9.50 2.48
CA PRO A 419 -10.53 -10.26 2.66
C PRO A 419 -10.19 -11.12 1.45
N GLN A 420 -11.20 -11.63 0.78
CA GLN A 420 -11.12 -12.37 -0.48
C GLN A 420 -12.15 -11.83 -1.46
N THR A 421 -11.88 -12.05 -2.75
CA THR A 421 -12.80 -11.74 -3.83
C THR A 421 -13.19 -13.03 -4.55
N PRO A 422 -14.39 -13.11 -5.16
CA PRO A 422 -14.80 -14.28 -5.92
C PRO A 422 -13.78 -14.66 -6.99
N ALA A 423 -13.52 -15.96 -7.13
CA ALA A 423 -12.60 -16.47 -8.15
C ALA A 423 -13.07 -16.08 -9.56
N GLY A 424 -12.15 -15.56 -10.38
CA GLY A 424 -12.42 -15.11 -11.75
C GLY A 424 -13.13 -13.76 -11.87
N LEU A 425 -13.60 -13.17 -10.76
CA LEU A 425 -14.12 -11.80 -10.74
C LEU A 425 -13.00 -10.82 -11.07
N ARG A 426 -13.18 -10.07 -12.14
CA ARG A 426 -12.27 -8.98 -12.50
C ARG A 426 -12.73 -7.69 -11.83
N ILE A 427 -11.81 -7.01 -11.12
CA ILE A 427 -12.10 -5.74 -10.45
C ILE A 427 -11.23 -4.66 -11.05
N THR A 428 -11.84 -3.54 -11.45
CA THR A 428 -11.16 -2.38 -12.05
C THR A 428 -11.55 -1.09 -11.34
N CYS A 429 -10.72 -0.06 -11.49
CA CYS A 429 -10.97 1.26 -10.91
C CYS A 429 -10.17 2.34 -11.67
N ASN A 430 -10.51 3.62 -11.48
CA ASN A 430 -9.73 4.76 -11.97
C ASN A 430 -8.85 5.25 -10.82
N ARG A 431 -7.62 4.75 -10.74
CA ARG A 431 -6.70 5.05 -9.63
C ARG A 431 -5.41 5.76 -10.08
N GLY A 432 -5.30 6.12 -11.34
CA GLY A 432 -4.17 6.93 -11.81
C GLY A 432 -4.13 8.30 -11.13
N LEU A 433 -5.28 8.98 -11.05
CA LEU A 433 -5.43 10.28 -10.39
C LEU A 433 -6.48 10.30 -9.27
N ASN A 434 -7.15 9.17 -9.03
CA ASN A 434 -8.15 9.01 -7.97
C ASN A 434 -9.40 9.91 -8.12
N GLY A 435 -9.72 10.34 -9.34
CA GLY A 435 -10.92 11.12 -9.64
C GLY A 435 -12.21 10.35 -9.36
N ILE A 436 -13.31 11.08 -9.14
CA ILE A 436 -14.67 10.52 -9.08
C ILE A 436 -15.41 10.73 -10.39
N ASP A 437 -14.83 11.54 -11.29
CA ASP A 437 -15.33 11.84 -12.62
C ASP A 437 -15.22 10.64 -13.56
N GLY A 438 -16.14 10.55 -14.52
CA GLY A 438 -16.12 9.54 -15.56
C GLY A 438 -16.25 8.09 -15.11
N THR A 439 -16.67 7.81 -13.89
CA THR A 439 -16.76 6.44 -13.35
C THR A 439 -17.82 5.62 -14.10
N VAL A 440 -19.02 6.15 -14.32
CA VAL A 440 -20.08 5.49 -15.09
C VAL A 440 -19.66 5.34 -16.56
N SER A 441 -19.09 6.40 -17.12
CA SER A 441 -18.59 6.42 -18.49
C SER A 441 -17.48 5.39 -18.73
N THR A 442 -16.55 5.24 -17.81
CA THR A 442 -15.51 4.19 -17.86
C THR A 442 -16.14 2.79 -17.82
N ALA A 443 -17.09 2.55 -16.90
CA ALA A 443 -17.82 1.29 -16.82
C ALA A 443 -18.61 1.00 -18.12
N HIS A 444 -19.17 2.03 -18.74
CA HIS A 444 -19.83 1.91 -20.04
C HIS A 444 -18.85 1.45 -21.13
N GLY A 445 -17.67 2.05 -21.20
CA GLY A 445 -16.63 1.63 -22.15
C GLY A 445 -16.13 0.21 -21.93
N LEU A 446 -15.98 -0.20 -20.66
CA LEU A 446 -15.68 -1.60 -20.29
C LEU A 446 -16.74 -2.55 -20.83
N ALA A 447 -18.03 -2.22 -20.64
CA ALA A 447 -19.15 -3.05 -21.11
C ALA A 447 -19.23 -3.12 -22.65
N LEU A 448 -18.91 -2.04 -23.37
CA LEU A 448 -18.84 -2.04 -24.83
C LEU A 448 -17.71 -2.92 -25.36
N ALA A 449 -16.56 -2.92 -24.68
CA ALA A 449 -15.38 -3.67 -25.12
C ALA A 449 -15.40 -5.14 -24.70
N LEU A 450 -16.23 -5.51 -23.71
CA LEU A 450 -16.38 -6.86 -23.14
C LEU A 450 -17.85 -7.30 -23.16
N PRO A 451 -18.48 -7.40 -24.35
CA PRO A 451 -19.90 -7.72 -24.45
C PRO A 451 -20.26 -9.13 -23.90
N GLU A 452 -19.27 -9.98 -23.77
CA GLU A 452 -19.39 -11.32 -23.16
C GLU A 452 -19.44 -11.29 -21.64
N ARG A 453 -19.03 -10.17 -20.99
CA ARG A 453 -19.05 -10.01 -19.54
C ARG A 453 -20.16 -9.07 -19.10
N ARG A 454 -20.70 -9.34 -17.92
CA ARG A 454 -21.58 -8.40 -17.27
C ARG A 454 -20.75 -7.41 -16.45
N VAL A 455 -20.88 -6.14 -16.74
CA VAL A 455 -20.19 -5.07 -15.98
C VAL A 455 -21.13 -4.54 -14.91
N VAL A 456 -20.62 -4.46 -13.69
CA VAL A 456 -21.27 -3.81 -12.55
C VAL A 456 -20.39 -2.66 -12.10
N SER A 457 -20.95 -1.48 -11.88
CA SER A 457 -20.22 -0.32 -11.35
C SER A 457 -20.73 0.01 -9.96
N LEU A 458 -19.84 0.08 -8.97
CA LEU A 458 -20.15 0.51 -7.59
C LEU A 458 -19.58 1.90 -7.36
N LEU A 459 -20.43 2.86 -7.03
CA LEU A 459 -20.01 4.24 -6.82
C LEU A 459 -20.93 4.96 -5.82
N GLY A 460 -20.44 6.10 -5.28
CA GLY A 460 -21.25 6.97 -4.45
C GLY A 460 -22.15 7.91 -5.28
N ASP A 461 -23.11 8.50 -4.61
CA ASP A 461 -24.08 9.46 -5.16
C ASP A 461 -23.41 10.67 -5.84
N VAL A 462 -22.43 11.31 -5.20
CA VAL A 462 -21.71 12.47 -5.76
C VAL A 462 -20.95 12.07 -7.04
N ALA A 463 -20.32 10.91 -7.08
CA ALA A 463 -19.65 10.42 -8.28
C ALA A 463 -20.65 10.14 -9.42
N THR A 464 -21.85 9.66 -9.07
CA THR A 464 -22.94 9.43 -10.02
C THR A 464 -23.47 10.74 -10.60
N LEU A 465 -23.69 11.75 -9.76
CA LEU A 465 -24.13 13.08 -10.20
C LEU A 465 -23.06 13.76 -11.06
N HIS A 466 -21.78 13.58 -10.72
CA HIS A 466 -20.67 14.14 -11.49
C HIS A 466 -20.60 13.56 -12.90
N ASP A 467 -20.99 12.29 -13.10
CA ASP A 467 -21.00 11.57 -14.36
C ASP A 467 -22.42 11.19 -14.83
N ALA A 468 -23.42 12.03 -14.56
CA ALA A 468 -24.80 11.83 -15.01
C ALA A 468 -24.90 11.67 -16.53
N GLY A 469 -24.04 12.36 -17.30
CA GLY A 469 -23.91 12.19 -18.74
C GLY A 469 -23.61 10.75 -19.16
N GLY A 470 -22.81 10.02 -18.36
CA GLY A 470 -22.54 8.61 -18.56
C GLY A 470 -23.77 7.72 -18.45
N LEU A 471 -24.67 8.01 -17.48
CA LEU A 471 -25.98 7.33 -17.38
C LEU A 471 -26.88 7.62 -18.56
N ILE A 472 -26.98 8.90 -18.97
CA ILE A 472 -27.79 9.32 -20.13
C ILE A 472 -27.30 8.62 -21.41
N ALA A 473 -25.99 8.45 -21.56
CA ALA A 473 -25.43 7.77 -22.73
C ALA A 473 -25.83 6.27 -22.81
N LEU A 474 -26.18 5.64 -21.70
CA LEU A 474 -26.67 4.25 -21.69
C LEU A 474 -28.04 4.09 -22.35
N ALA A 475 -28.86 5.12 -22.40
CA ALA A 475 -30.22 5.07 -22.93
C ALA A 475 -30.33 4.50 -24.36
N ASN A 476 -29.26 4.70 -25.16
CA ASN A 476 -29.21 4.25 -26.55
C ASN A 476 -28.03 3.28 -26.82
N SER A 477 -27.46 2.74 -25.74
CA SER A 477 -26.30 1.83 -25.83
C SER A 477 -26.73 0.37 -25.89
N THR A 478 -25.90 -0.45 -26.55
CA THR A 478 -26.00 -1.91 -26.51
C THR A 478 -25.26 -2.53 -25.30
N ALA A 479 -24.56 -1.70 -24.52
CA ALA A 479 -23.83 -2.15 -23.36
C ALA A 479 -24.77 -2.67 -22.27
N LYS A 480 -24.32 -3.69 -21.55
CA LYS A 480 -25.01 -4.25 -20.39
C LYS A 480 -24.27 -3.82 -19.14
N LEU A 481 -24.79 -2.82 -18.44
CA LEU A 481 -24.18 -2.21 -17.28
C LEU A 481 -25.19 -2.13 -16.13
N THR A 482 -24.87 -2.69 -14.97
CA THR A 482 -25.60 -2.45 -13.74
C THR A 482 -24.85 -1.41 -12.92
N VAL A 483 -25.49 -0.30 -12.64
CA VAL A 483 -24.91 0.81 -11.82
C VAL A 483 -25.49 0.70 -10.40
N VAL A 484 -24.65 0.45 -9.42
CA VAL A 484 -25.00 0.40 -8.00
C VAL A 484 -24.52 1.69 -7.35
N VAL A 485 -25.49 2.52 -6.95
CA VAL A 485 -25.24 3.84 -6.35
C VAL A 485 -25.45 3.74 -4.85
N VAL A 486 -24.41 3.93 -4.06
CA VAL A 486 -24.51 4.12 -2.61
C VAL A 486 -24.86 5.59 -2.36
N ASN A 487 -26.10 5.83 -1.98
CA ASN A 487 -26.62 7.16 -1.74
C ASN A 487 -26.66 7.44 -0.23
N ASN A 488 -25.72 8.26 0.23
CA ASN A 488 -25.63 8.75 1.59
C ASN A 488 -25.89 10.26 1.70
N ASP A 489 -26.48 10.87 0.63
CA ASP A 489 -26.83 12.26 0.50
C ASP A 489 -25.61 13.21 0.59
N GLY A 490 -24.50 12.86 -0.10
CA GLY A 490 -23.37 13.76 -0.28
C GLY A 490 -21.99 13.16 -0.04
N GLY A 491 -21.03 14.03 0.31
CA GLY A 491 -19.64 13.68 0.49
C GLY A 491 -19.34 12.93 1.80
N GLY A 492 -19.88 11.74 2.00
CA GLY A 492 -19.75 10.94 3.24
C GLY A 492 -18.31 10.72 3.71
N ILE A 493 -17.37 10.60 2.78
CA ILE A 493 -15.92 10.42 3.09
C ILE A 493 -15.37 11.57 3.97
N PHE A 494 -15.83 12.79 3.78
CA PHE A 494 -15.34 13.94 4.57
C PHE A 494 -15.75 13.87 6.04
N GLY A 495 -16.74 13.05 6.37
CA GLY A 495 -17.14 12.74 7.74
C GLY A 495 -16.08 12.02 8.56
N PHE A 496 -15.12 11.35 7.90
CA PHE A 496 -13.97 10.68 8.52
C PHE A 496 -12.72 11.58 8.64
N LEU A 497 -12.81 12.82 8.17
CA LEU A 497 -11.71 13.80 8.19
C LEU A 497 -11.93 14.85 9.28
N PRO A 498 -10.87 15.58 9.68
CA PRO A 498 -10.98 16.68 10.65
C PRO A 498 -11.99 17.76 10.24
N SER A 499 -12.30 17.90 8.95
CA SER A 499 -13.32 18.81 8.43
C SER A 499 -14.69 18.58 9.06
N SER A 500 -15.03 17.38 9.48
CA SER A 500 -16.30 17.05 10.15
C SER A 500 -16.56 17.83 11.44
N ARG A 501 -15.52 18.44 12.03
CA ARG A 501 -15.61 19.23 13.26
C ARG A 501 -16.09 20.67 13.04
N PHE A 502 -16.21 21.14 11.78
CA PHE A 502 -16.52 22.52 11.46
C PHE A 502 -18.02 22.83 11.32
N GLY A 503 -18.90 21.98 11.87
CA GLY A 503 -20.35 22.22 11.97
C GLY A 503 -20.99 22.57 10.63
N GLN A 504 -21.59 23.78 10.52
CA GLN A 504 -22.30 24.19 9.31
C GLN A 504 -21.37 24.27 8.08
N ALA A 505 -20.15 24.79 8.23
CA ALA A 505 -19.19 24.85 7.12
C ALA A 505 -18.83 23.46 6.57
N TYR A 506 -18.83 22.43 7.44
CA TYR A 506 -18.68 21.06 6.98
C TYR A 506 -19.85 20.62 6.09
N ARG A 507 -21.09 20.92 6.50
CA ARG A 507 -22.27 20.58 5.71
C ARG A 507 -22.28 21.29 4.36
N ASP A 508 -21.98 22.60 4.35
CA ASP A 508 -22.11 23.41 3.16
C ASP A 508 -21.00 23.22 2.14
N HIS A 509 -19.76 22.89 2.59
CA HIS A 509 -18.58 22.92 1.73
C HIS A 509 -17.91 21.55 1.54
N PHE A 510 -18.28 20.54 2.33
CA PHE A 510 -17.69 19.21 2.26
C PHE A 510 -18.73 18.10 2.09
N ALA A 511 -19.67 17.97 3.00
CA ALA A 511 -20.73 16.97 2.89
C ALA A 511 -21.66 17.28 1.71
N THR A 512 -22.00 18.55 1.53
CA THR A 512 -22.85 19.06 0.42
C THR A 512 -24.06 18.18 0.14
N PRO A 513 -24.98 18.01 1.12
CA PRO A 513 -26.16 17.18 0.93
C PRO A 513 -27.00 17.72 -0.25
N HIS A 514 -27.40 16.84 -1.14
CA HIS A 514 -27.97 17.25 -2.42
C HIS A 514 -29.48 16.96 -2.54
N GLY A 515 -30.05 16.03 -1.78
CA GLY A 515 -31.47 15.68 -1.81
C GLY A 515 -31.99 15.14 -3.15
N PHE A 516 -31.11 14.66 -4.04
CA PHE A 516 -31.52 14.13 -5.35
C PHE A 516 -32.12 12.73 -5.24
N GLU A 517 -33.16 12.47 -6.01
CA GLU A 517 -33.77 11.18 -6.20
C GLU A 517 -33.28 10.55 -7.52
N PHE A 518 -32.52 9.47 -7.44
CA PHE A 518 -31.95 8.81 -8.61
C PHE A 518 -32.98 8.13 -9.51
N ALA A 519 -34.23 7.92 -9.02
CA ALA A 519 -35.34 7.44 -9.83
C ALA A 519 -35.60 8.30 -11.08
N HIS A 520 -35.50 9.63 -10.94
CA HIS A 520 -35.73 10.55 -12.06
C HIS A 520 -34.61 10.46 -13.09
N LEU A 521 -33.36 10.35 -12.64
CA LEU A 521 -32.21 10.20 -13.50
C LEU A 521 -32.21 8.82 -14.22
N ALA A 522 -32.62 7.77 -13.53
CA ALA A 522 -32.80 6.44 -14.12
C ALA A 522 -33.89 6.44 -15.20
N ALA A 523 -35.04 7.07 -14.92
CA ALA A 523 -36.13 7.19 -15.89
C ALA A 523 -35.69 7.96 -17.14
N GLN A 524 -34.99 9.09 -17.00
CA GLN A 524 -34.45 9.86 -18.11
C GLN A 524 -33.43 9.04 -18.93
N SER A 525 -32.64 8.21 -18.26
CA SER A 525 -31.64 7.34 -18.87
C SER A 525 -32.21 6.00 -19.38
N ARG A 526 -33.51 5.80 -19.28
CA ARG A 526 -34.23 4.56 -19.67
C ARG A 526 -33.67 3.31 -19.03
N LEU A 527 -33.21 3.42 -17.77
CA LEU A 527 -32.66 2.33 -16.99
C LEU A 527 -33.75 1.68 -16.14
N ASP A 528 -33.64 0.36 -15.95
CA ASP A 528 -34.40 -0.31 -14.92
C ASP A 528 -33.94 0.22 -13.54
N TYR A 529 -34.90 0.61 -12.68
CA TYR A 529 -34.57 1.27 -11.41
C TYR A 529 -35.09 0.49 -10.23
N ARG A 530 -34.21 0.29 -9.25
CA ARG A 530 -34.58 -0.26 -7.95
C ARG A 530 -33.97 0.56 -6.82
N ARG A 531 -34.76 0.82 -5.80
CA ARG A 531 -34.29 1.44 -4.55
C ARG A 531 -34.31 0.38 -3.45
N VAL A 532 -33.17 0.24 -2.77
CA VAL A 532 -32.97 -0.73 -1.69
C VAL A 532 -32.36 -0.03 -0.48
N SER A 533 -32.60 -0.60 0.71
CA SER A 533 -32.14 -0.02 1.99
C SER A 533 -31.35 -1.01 2.84
N SER A 534 -31.15 -2.23 2.34
CA SER A 534 -30.40 -3.27 3.03
C SER A 534 -29.54 -4.10 2.08
N ALA A 535 -28.52 -4.75 2.64
CA ALA A 535 -27.65 -5.67 1.91
C ALA A 535 -28.43 -6.86 1.29
N SER A 536 -29.44 -7.38 1.99
CA SER A 536 -30.27 -8.48 1.50
C SER A 536 -31.17 -8.05 0.33
N GLU A 537 -31.75 -6.85 0.36
CA GLU A 537 -32.50 -6.30 -0.76
C GLU A 537 -31.60 -6.05 -1.97
N LEU A 538 -30.36 -5.58 -1.75
CA LEU A 538 -29.38 -5.42 -2.82
C LEU A 538 -29.03 -6.77 -3.47
N ALA A 539 -28.75 -7.79 -2.66
CA ALA A 539 -28.47 -9.13 -3.17
C ALA A 539 -29.62 -9.69 -4.01
N SER A 540 -30.86 -9.49 -3.56
CA SER A 540 -32.08 -9.88 -4.30
C SER A 540 -32.20 -9.11 -5.63
N ALA A 541 -31.98 -7.79 -5.59
CA ALA A 541 -32.05 -6.93 -6.78
C ALA A 541 -31.00 -7.33 -7.82
N LEU A 542 -29.80 -7.71 -7.39
CA LEU A 542 -28.73 -8.18 -8.27
C LEU A 542 -29.05 -9.56 -8.87
N ALA A 543 -29.62 -10.47 -8.08
CA ALA A 543 -30.01 -11.80 -8.54
C ALA A 543 -31.12 -11.74 -9.61
N ASP A 544 -32.03 -10.79 -9.52
CA ASP A 544 -33.08 -10.55 -10.52
C ASP A 544 -32.51 -9.99 -11.84
N GLN A 545 -31.32 -9.43 -11.82
CA GLN A 545 -30.61 -8.92 -12.99
C GLN A 545 -29.89 -10.08 -13.72
N GLN A 546 -30.64 -10.91 -14.45
CA GLN A 546 -30.12 -12.07 -15.16
C GLN A 546 -29.25 -11.72 -16.38
N ALA A 547 -28.51 -12.71 -16.87
CA ALA A 547 -27.77 -12.60 -18.14
C ALA A 547 -28.73 -12.20 -19.28
N GLY A 548 -28.47 -11.07 -19.93
CA GLY A 548 -29.32 -10.52 -20.98
C GLY A 548 -30.28 -9.41 -20.56
N ALA A 549 -30.44 -9.14 -19.26
CA ALA A 549 -31.21 -8.00 -18.79
C ALA A 549 -30.68 -6.67 -19.31
N PRO A 550 -31.54 -5.65 -19.49
CA PRO A 550 -31.10 -4.30 -19.85
C PRO A 550 -30.22 -3.68 -18.76
N SER A 551 -29.58 -2.56 -19.08
CA SER A 551 -28.85 -1.78 -18.07
C SER A 551 -29.79 -1.30 -16.98
N ALA A 552 -29.29 -1.30 -15.72
CA ALA A 552 -30.05 -0.95 -14.55
C ALA A 552 -29.32 -0.01 -13.62
N LEU A 553 -30.09 0.74 -12.83
CA LEU A 553 -29.60 1.52 -11.71
C LEU A 553 -30.22 1.02 -10.41
N ILE A 554 -29.38 0.55 -9.50
CA ILE A 554 -29.78 0.12 -8.15
C ILE A 554 -29.28 1.16 -7.16
N GLU A 555 -30.17 1.86 -6.50
CA GLU A 555 -29.87 2.84 -5.46
C GLU A 555 -29.90 2.19 -4.09
N VAL A 556 -28.78 2.18 -3.38
CA VAL A 556 -28.65 1.74 -2.00
C VAL A 556 -28.67 2.97 -1.10
N VAL A 557 -29.76 3.14 -0.37
CA VAL A 557 -29.91 4.30 0.52
C VAL A 557 -29.30 4.03 1.88
N VAL A 558 -28.35 4.90 2.29
CA VAL A 558 -27.59 4.77 3.52
C VAL A 558 -27.64 6.07 4.31
N SER A 559 -27.77 5.99 5.63
CA SER A 559 -27.57 7.15 6.50
C SER A 559 -26.06 7.38 6.72
N ALA A 560 -25.53 8.50 6.26
CA ALA A 560 -24.13 8.89 6.46
C ALA A 560 -23.74 8.90 7.94
N GLU A 561 -24.64 9.37 8.82
CA GLU A 561 -24.37 9.45 10.26
C GLU A 561 -24.34 8.06 10.90
N ALA A 562 -25.36 7.22 10.62
CA ALA A 562 -25.42 5.86 11.15
C ALA A 562 -24.23 5.01 10.65
N ASN A 563 -23.87 5.14 9.37
CA ASN A 563 -22.74 4.46 8.77
C ASN A 563 -21.43 4.85 9.46
N ARG A 564 -21.19 6.14 9.70
CA ARG A 564 -20.01 6.63 10.42
C ARG A 564 -19.96 6.14 11.86
N ALA A 565 -21.08 6.14 12.58
CA ALA A 565 -21.17 5.60 13.94
C ALA A 565 -20.85 4.10 13.98
N ALA A 566 -21.34 3.33 13.00
CA ALA A 566 -21.02 1.91 12.86
C ALA A 566 -19.53 1.66 12.59
N TYR A 567 -18.87 2.48 11.75
CA TYR A 567 -17.42 2.41 11.58
C TYR A 567 -16.66 2.67 12.89
N ALA A 568 -17.08 3.68 13.66
CA ALA A 568 -16.47 3.97 14.95
C ALA A 568 -16.60 2.79 15.93
N ALA A 569 -17.70 2.05 15.87
CA ALA A 569 -17.92 0.84 16.66
C ALA A 569 -17.19 -0.41 16.13
N LEU A 570 -16.91 -0.47 14.83
CA LEU A 570 -16.19 -1.57 14.21
C LEU A 570 -14.70 -1.59 14.58
N TRP A 571 -14.03 -0.43 14.59
CA TRP A 571 -12.59 -0.34 14.86
C TRP A 571 -12.12 -1.00 16.15
N PRO A 572 -12.74 -0.77 17.33
CA PRO A 572 -12.36 -1.47 18.55
C PRO A 572 -12.47 -2.99 18.41
N ARG A 573 -13.53 -3.50 17.77
CA ARG A 573 -13.71 -4.95 17.54
C ARG A 573 -12.60 -5.58 16.74
N LEU A 574 -12.14 -4.89 15.68
CA LEU A 574 -11.02 -5.35 14.87
C LEU A 574 -9.71 -5.34 15.65
N THR A 575 -9.47 -4.31 16.46
CA THR A 575 -8.28 -4.26 17.33
C THR A 575 -8.34 -5.30 18.45
N ASP A 576 -9.50 -5.57 19.02
CA ASP A 576 -9.70 -6.62 20.02
C ASP A 576 -9.46 -8.02 19.44
N ALA A 577 -9.87 -8.25 18.19
CA ALA A 577 -9.61 -9.51 17.50
C ALA A 577 -8.10 -9.77 17.30
N LEU A 578 -7.32 -8.72 17.01
CA LEU A 578 -5.87 -8.80 16.97
C LEU A 578 -5.29 -9.07 18.36
N ALA A 579 -5.76 -8.33 19.38
CA ALA A 579 -5.30 -8.49 20.76
C ALA A 579 -5.56 -9.90 21.32
N ALA A 580 -6.69 -10.52 20.95
CA ALA A 580 -7.04 -11.89 21.35
C ALA A 580 -6.07 -12.96 20.81
N ARG A 581 -5.32 -12.66 19.75
CA ARG A 581 -4.36 -13.62 19.19
C ARG A 581 -3.08 -13.80 20.00
N ALA A 582 -2.84 -13.03 21.04
CA ALA A 582 -1.63 -13.03 21.84
C ALA A 582 -0.34 -13.26 21.00
N PRO A 583 0.49 -12.26 20.78
CA PRO A 583 1.65 -12.39 19.93
C PRO A 583 2.53 -13.54 20.41
N GLN A 584 2.65 -14.61 19.61
CA GLN A 584 3.68 -15.62 19.79
C GLN A 584 5.01 -14.97 19.38
N PRO A 585 6.10 -15.08 20.16
CA PRO A 585 7.39 -14.60 19.73
C PRO A 585 7.78 -15.29 18.43
N LEU A 586 8.33 -14.54 17.48
CA LEU A 586 9.00 -15.15 16.34
C LEU A 586 10.14 -15.98 16.90
N SER A 587 10.12 -17.29 16.64
CA SER A 587 11.15 -18.22 17.14
C SER A 587 12.50 -17.84 16.55
N GLY A 588 13.21 -17.11 17.33
CA GLY A 588 14.53 -16.52 17.22
C GLY A 588 15.50 -16.98 16.18
N CYS A 589 15.31 -16.75 14.93
CA CYS A 589 16.43 -16.68 14.00
C CYS A 589 16.53 -15.25 13.45
N ARG A 590 17.14 -14.35 14.23
CA ARG A 590 17.80 -13.21 13.60
C ARG A 590 18.94 -13.77 12.75
N PRO A 591 19.04 -13.39 11.47
CA PRO A 591 20.16 -13.83 10.66
C PRO A 591 21.46 -13.51 11.39
N ALA A 592 22.39 -14.46 11.36
CA ALA A 592 23.73 -14.22 11.88
C ALA A 592 24.23 -12.90 11.28
N ALA A 593 24.70 -12.02 12.12
CA ALA A 593 25.27 -10.75 11.71
C ALA A 593 26.33 -10.97 10.62
N HIS A 594 26.43 -9.99 9.72
CA HIS A 594 27.54 -9.96 8.77
C HIS A 594 28.89 -10.09 9.50
N PRO A 595 29.89 -10.72 8.90
CA PRO A 595 31.24 -10.76 9.48
C PRO A 595 31.71 -9.33 9.76
N GLY A 596 31.89 -9.00 11.02
CA GLY A 596 32.26 -7.66 11.48
C GLY A 596 31.22 -6.94 12.33
N ALA A 597 30.03 -7.48 12.50
CA ALA A 597 29.02 -6.94 13.41
C ALA A 597 29.37 -7.19 14.89
N HIS A 598 28.80 -6.34 15.79
CA HIS A 598 28.94 -6.53 17.22
C HIS A 598 28.11 -7.73 17.69
N GLN A 599 28.57 -8.41 18.74
CA GLN A 599 27.73 -9.35 19.46
C GLN A 599 27.07 -8.65 20.64
N LEU A 600 25.75 -8.65 20.68
CA LEU A 600 24.98 -8.03 21.72
C LEU A 600 24.36 -9.08 22.63
N VAL A 601 24.85 -9.18 23.85
CA VAL A 601 24.27 -10.00 24.92
C VAL A 601 23.23 -9.16 25.66
N THR A 602 22.00 -9.68 25.85
CA THR A 602 20.90 -8.91 26.42
C THR A 602 20.34 -9.54 27.70
N LEU A 603 20.05 -8.71 28.69
CA LEU A 603 19.42 -9.07 29.98
C LEU A 603 18.16 -8.23 30.17
N HIS A 604 17.00 -8.87 30.25
CA HIS A 604 15.69 -8.23 30.36
C HIS A 604 15.37 -7.75 31.78
N GLY A 605 14.41 -6.83 31.91
CA GLY A 605 13.93 -6.32 33.19
C GLY A 605 13.06 -7.29 33.97
N PHE A 606 12.61 -6.83 35.15
CA PHE A 606 11.68 -7.58 35.99
C PHE A 606 10.36 -7.86 35.29
N ALA A 607 9.83 -9.07 35.43
CA ALA A 607 8.63 -9.58 34.75
C ALA A 607 8.71 -9.50 33.21
N GLY A 608 9.91 -9.30 32.65
CA GLY A 608 10.21 -9.25 31.23
C GLY A 608 10.66 -10.57 30.63
N ASP A 609 11.02 -10.53 29.34
CA ASP A 609 11.71 -11.55 28.61
C ASP A 609 12.59 -10.95 27.52
N ALA A 610 13.25 -11.81 26.71
CA ALA A 610 14.15 -11.37 25.64
C ALA A 610 13.48 -10.47 24.59
N GLU A 611 12.18 -10.57 24.41
CA GLU A 611 11.41 -9.82 23.42
C GLU A 611 11.10 -8.38 23.85
N ASP A 612 11.35 -8.02 25.11
CA ASP A 612 11.17 -6.64 25.58
C ASP A 612 12.08 -5.67 24.83
N PHE A 613 13.15 -6.14 24.22
CA PHE A 613 14.01 -5.37 23.33
C PHE A 613 13.54 -5.32 21.87
N GLY A 614 12.46 -6.02 21.52
CA GLY A 614 11.90 -6.07 20.15
C GLY A 614 11.70 -4.70 19.52
N PRO A 615 10.98 -3.77 20.15
CA PRO A 615 10.78 -2.41 19.66
C PRO A 615 12.09 -1.65 19.42
N LEU A 616 13.05 -1.78 20.33
CA LEU A 616 14.38 -1.17 20.18
C LEU A 616 15.09 -1.67 18.93
N PHE A 617 15.11 -2.99 18.74
CA PHE A 617 15.82 -3.59 17.62
C PHE A 617 15.10 -3.39 16.29
N ALA A 618 13.78 -3.31 16.31
CA ALA A 618 13.00 -2.94 15.14
C ALA A 618 13.30 -1.51 14.67
N ALA A 619 13.60 -0.62 15.62
CA ALA A 619 13.98 0.76 15.35
C ALA A 619 15.48 0.97 15.09
N ALA A 620 16.33 -0.04 15.35
CA ALA A 620 17.77 0.09 15.30
C ALA A 620 18.34 0.13 13.86
N SER A 621 19.38 0.94 13.66
CA SER A 621 20.18 1.03 12.44
C SER A 621 21.66 1.10 12.79
N GLY A 622 22.55 1.06 11.78
CA GLY A 622 24.00 1.13 12.01
C GLY A 622 24.51 -0.04 12.88
N PRO A 623 25.48 0.21 13.79
CA PRO A 623 26.12 -0.82 14.60
C PRO A 623 25.14 -1.64 15.43
N LEU A 624 24.15 -1.02 16.04
CA LEU A 624 23.13 -1.72 16.83
C LEU A 624 22.21 -2.58 15.96
N GLY A 625 21.80 -2.07 14.78
CA GLY A 625 20.95 -2.81 13.84
C GLY A 625 21.66 -4.00 13.19
N ALA A 626 23.00 -3.95 13.10
CA ALA A 626 23.84 -5.02 12.55
C ALA A 626 24.33 -6.04 13.59
N ALA A 627 23.97 -5.86 14.88
CA ALA A 627 24.48 -6.72 15.95
C ALA A 627 23.82 -8.10 15.97
N ALA A 628 24.60 -9.16 16.21
CA ALA A 628 24.10 -10.48 16.58
C ALA A 628 23.59 -10.45 18.03
N ILE A 629 22.38 -10.95 18.30
CA ILE A 629 21.76 -10.86 19.62
C ILE A 629 21.74 -12.23 20.30
N ALA A 630 22.32 -12.28 21.50
CA ALA A 630 22.31 -13.43 22.38
C ALA A 630 21.56 -13.08 23.69
N PRO A 631 20.29 -13.44 23.86
CA PRO A 631 19.58 -13.17 25.09
C PRO A 631 20.00 -14.15 26.19
N VAL A 632 20.30 -13.63 27.37
CA VAL A 632 20.52 -14.43 28.58
C VAL A 632 19.26 -14.33 29.44
N LEU A 633 18.62 -15.48 29.68
CA LEU A 633 17.40 -15.54 30.47
C LEU A 633 17.73 -15.68 31.95
N VAL A 634 17.00 -14.93 32.77
CA VAL A 634 17.14 -14.99 34.26
C VAL A 634 16.55 -16.27 34.86
N ARG A 635 15.92 -17.10 34.04
CA ARG A 635 15.29 -18.38 34.45
C ARG A 635 15.69 -19.53 33.52
N GLU A 636 15.62 -20.73 34.07
CA GLU A 636 15.68 -21.97 33.34
C GLU A 636 14.39 -22.76 33.62
N GLY A 637 13.55 -22.97 32.60
CA GLY A 637 12.21 -23.50 32.79
C GLY A 637 11.40 -22.61 33.78
N ASN A 638 10.96 -23.21 34.89
CA ASN A 638 10.16 -22.55 35.93
C ASN A 638 10.97 -22.15 37.18
N THR A 639 12.29 -22.16 37.08
CA THR A 639 13.15 -21.79 38.22
C THR A 639 14.04 -20.62 37.88
N VAL A 640 14.31 -19.76 38.85
CA VAL A 640 15.24 -18.64 38.73
C VAL A 640 16.66 -19.18 38.84
N ARG A 641 17.56 -18.80 37.94
CA ARG A 641 18.98 -19.17 37.98
C ARG A 641 19.68 -18.55 39.18
N PRO A 642 20.62 -19.27 39.84
CA PRO A 642 21.48 -18.62 40.81
C PRO A 642 22.30 -17.48 40.20
N LEU A 643 22.58 -16.41 41.00
CA LEU A 643 23.33 -15.24 40.48
C LEU A 643 24.68 -15.61 39.86
N GLU A 644 25.41 -16.50 40.52
CA GLU A 644 26.73 -16.97 40.06
C GLU A 644 26.62 -17.69 38.69
N GLN A 645 25.59 -18.50 38.50
CA GLN A 645 25.34 -19.20 37.25
C GLN A 645 24.96 -18.18 36.13
N LEU A 646 24.13 -17.20 36.48
CA LEU A 646 23.73 -16.18 35.53
C LEU A 646 24.91 -15.31 35.06
N VAL A 647 25.82 -14.99 35.96
CA VAL A 647 27.08 -14.29 35.65
C VAL A 647 27.95 -15.13 34.74
N ALA A 648 28.10 -16.44 35.04
CA ALA A 648 28.87 -17.37 34.22
C ALA A 648 28.27 -17.51 32.80
N ASP A 649 26.94 -17.69 32.70
CA ASP A 649 26.22 -17.79 31.42
C ASP A 649 26.37 -16.51 30.60
N THR A 650 26.32 -15.34 31.23
CA THR A 650 26.56 -14.04 30.58
C THR A 650 28.01 -13.96 30.05
N GLY A 651 29.00 -14.39 30.83
CA GLY A 651 30.39 -14.47 30.41
C GLY A 651 30.60 -15.39 29.22
N THR A 652 29.96 -16.56 29.24
CA THR A 652 29.98 -17.52 28.11
C THR A 652 29.37 -16.89 26.85
N ALA A 653 28.20 -16.26 26.96
CA ALA A 653 27.56 -15.58 25.85
C ALA A 653 28.40 -14.43 25.26
N LEU A 654 29.20 -13.73 26.08
CA LEU A 654 30.12 -12.69 25.61
C LEU A 654 31.33 -13.25 24.87
N THR A 655 31.71 -14.49 25.12
CA THR A 655 32.97 -15.11 24.58
C THR A 655 32.71 -16.01 23.37
N GLU A 656 31.53 -16.61 23.23
CA GLU A 656 31.22 -17.60 22.19
C GLU A 656 30.86 -16.98 20.83
N GLY A 657 30.62 -15.70 20.73
CA GLY A 657 30.15 -15.06 19.50
C GLY A 657 31.26 -14.46 18.65
N GLN A 658 30.92 -14.14 17.41
CA GLN A 658 31.83 -13.44 16.50
C GLN A 658 31.55 -11.93 16.57
N GLY A 659 32.56 -11.11 16.79
CA GLY A 659 32.48 -9.65 16.88
C GLY A 659 32.82 -9.10 18.27
N ALA A 660 32.79 -7.77 18.40
CA ALA A 660 33.07 -7.13 19.69
C ALA A 660 31.90 -7.38 20.67
N PRO A 661 32.13 -7.97 21.84
CA PRO A 661 31.09 -8.33 22.80
C PRO A 661 30.51 -7.07 23.46
N VAL A 662 29.23 -6.82 23.30
CA VAL A 662 28.48 -5.71 23.90
C VAL A 662 27.42 -6.30 24.85
N LEU A 663 27.34 -5.76 26.05
CA LEU A 663 26.36 -6.19 27.04
C LEU A 663 25.29 -5.10 27.23
N LEU A 664 24.02 -5.46 27.01
CA LEU A 664 22.86 -4.58 27.19
C LEU A 664 21.95 -5.10 28.28
N GLY A 665 21.62 -4.25 29.24
CA GLY A 665 20.68 -4.59 30.29
C GLY A 665 19.65 -3.51 30.56
N TYR A 666 18.41 -3.92 30.85
CA TYR A 666 17.31 -3.03 31.23
C TYR A 666 16.87 -3.28 32.67
N SER A 667 16.77 -2.22 33.46
CA SER A 667 16.24 -2.25 34.83
C SER A 667 16.92 -3.33 35.72
N MET A 668 16.21 -4.38 36.14
CA MET A 668 16.79 -5.53 36.86
C MET A 668 17.92 -6.20 36.04
N GLY A 669 17.68 -6.43 34.74
CA GLY A 669 18.70 -6.97 33.84
C GLY A 669 19.89 -6.03 33.64
N GLY A 670 19.70 -4.72 33.74
CA GLY A 670 20.78 -3.75 33.73
C GLY A 670 21.65 -3.82 35.00
N ARG A 671 21.07 -4.11 36.16
CA ARG A 671 21.79 -4.37 37.41
C ARG A 671 22.62 -5.65 37.31
N LEU A 672 22.01 -6.69 36.76
CA LEU A 672 22.70 -7.96 36.48
C LEU A 672 23.83 -7.76 35.48
N ALA A 673 23.61 -7.02 34.39
CA ALA A 673 24.62 -6.71 33.38
C ALA A 673 25.82 -5.96 34.00
N LEU A 674 25.55 -4.94 34.83
CA LEU A 674 26.61 -4.22 35.50
C LEU A 674 27.43 -5.14 36.44
N HIS A 675 26.74 -5.98 37.20
CA HIS A 675 27.39 -6.94 38.10
C HIS A 675 28.23 -7.96 37.33
N ALA A 676 27.70 -8.50 36.22
CA ALA A 676 28.41 -9.43 35.34
C ALA A 676 29.64 -8.81 34.66
N ALA A 677 29.58 -7.53 34.32
CA ALA A 677 30.67 -6.81 33.68
C ALA A 677 31.95 -6.73 34.53
N PHE A 678 31.84 -6.87 35.85
CA PHE A 678 33.02 -6.98 36.72
C PHE A 678 33.71 -8.34 36.66
N ALA A 679 32.99 -9.40 36.35
CA ALA A 679 33.55 -10.73 36.13
C ALA A 679 34.13 -10.92 34.74
N GLN A 680 33.42 -10.41 33.73
CA GLN A 680 33.80 -10.48 32.32
C GLN A 680 33.51 -9.09 31.66
N PRO A 681 34.51 -8.19 31.61
CA PRO A 681 34.30 -6.88 31.00
C PRO A 681 33.93 -6.98 29.51
N PRO A 682 32.79 -6.40 29.07
CA PRO A 682 32.44 -6.33 27.65
C PRO A 682 33.26 -5.25 26.94
N ALA A 683 33.22 -5.25 25.59
CA ALA A 683 33.78 -4.15 24.79
C ALA A 683 32.98 -2.84 25.02
N ALA A 684 31.67 -2.93 25.30
CA ALA A 684 30.84 -1.82 25.79
C ALA A 684 29.71 -2.36 26.66
N LEU A 685 29.28 -1.55 27.63
CA LEU A 685 28.13 -1.81 28.51
C LEU A 685 27.03 -0.77 28.27
N LEU A 686 25.83 -1.25 27.94
CA LEU A 686 24.66 -0.42 27.66
C LEU A 686 23.62 -0.66 28.76
N LEU A 687 23.31 0.37 29.55
CA LEU A 687 22.39 0.29 30.69
C LEU A 687 21.18 1.19 30.47
N ILE A 688 19.99 0.60 30.46
CA ILE A 688 18.72 1.31 30.29
C ILE A 688 17.94 1.27 31.60
N GLY A 689 17.65 2.44 32.20
CA GLY A 689 16.87 2.57 33.41
C GLY A 689 17.41 1.70 34.57
N ALA A 690 18.72 1.65 34.74
CA ALA A 690 19.37 0.72 35.64
C ALA A 690 20.34 1.41 36.59
N ALA A 691 20.55 0.79 37.72
CA ALA A 691 21.54 1.18 38.73
C ALA A 691 21.99 -0.04 39.51
N PRO A 692 23.15 -0.01 40.23
CA PRO A 692 23.60 -1.09 41.12
C PRO A 692 22.57 -1.41 42.20
N ALA A 693 22.77 -2.54 42.88
CA ALA A 693 22.02 -2.84 44.07
C ALA A 693 22.19 -1.77 45.17
N LEU A 694 21.20 -1.62 46.00
CA LEU A 694 21.22 -0.60 47.07
C LEU A 694 22.37 -0.84 48.06
N ASP A 695 22.96 0.27 48.45
CA ASP A 695 24.02 0.32 49.46
C ASP A 695 23.78 1.49 50.35
N ASP A 696 23.67 1.23 51.67
CA ASP A 696 23.35 2.30 52.66
C ASP A 696 24.45 3.38 52.71
N ALA A 697 25.67 3.11 52.26
CA ALA A 697 26.70 4.13 52.18
C ALA A 697 26.53 5.08 50.98
N PHE A 698 25.83 4.64 49.91
CA PHE A 698 25.69 5.42 48.68
C PHE A 698 24.24 5.81 48.38
N THR A 699 23.26 5.03 48.86
CA THR A 699 21.85 5.17 48.46
C THR A 699 20.89 5.36 49.60
N GLN A 700 21.35 5.41 50.88
CA GLN A 700 20.50 5.49 52.08
C GLN A 700 19.54 6.68 52.08
N GLU A 701 20.00 7.84 51.58
CA GLU A 701 19.17 9.05 51.46
C GLU A 701 18.10 8.94 50.39
N MET A 702 18.35 8.10 49.35
CA MET A 702 17.40 7.87 48.25
C MET A 702 16.37 6.79 48.63
N GLU A 703 16.84 5.63 49.08
CA GLU A 703 16.02 4.46 49.43
C GLU A 703 16.82 3.54 50.38
N PRO A 704 16.49 3.46 51.69
CA PRO A 704 17.15 2.56 52.61
C PRO A 704 17.01 1.09 52.22
N ARG A 705 18.11 0.35 52.22
CA ARG A 705 18.14 -1.05 51.75
C ARG A 705 17.19 -1.94 52.56
N ALA A 706 17.09 -1.78 53.89
CA ALA A 706 16.18 -2.57 54.74
C ALA A 706 14.70 -2.32 54.41
N ALA A 707 14.31 -1.06 54.16
CA ALA A 707 12.94 -0.73 53.76
C ALA A 707 12.58 -1.37 52.42
N ARG A 708 13.50 -1.32 51.47
CA ARG A 708 13.32 -1.96 50.16
C ARG A 708 13.25 -3.48 50.24
N ALA A 709 14.07 -4.12 51.04
CA ALA A 709 14.01 -5.56 51.27
C ALA A 709 12.62 -6.01 51.77
N THR A 710 12.06 -5.26 52.72
CA THR A 710 10.70 -5.52 53.23
C THR A 710 9.63 -5.34 52.14
N ALA A 711 9.76 -4.29 51.33
CA ALA A 711 8.85 -4.04 50.20
C ALA A 711 8.93 -5.13 49.10
N ASP A 712 10.12 -5.59 48.78
CA ASP A 712 10.33 -6.67 47.78
C ASP A 712 9.74 -8.00 48.24
N VAL A 713 9.89 -8.38 49.52
CA VAL A 713 9.26 -9.58 50.12
C VAL A 713 7.73 -9.46 50.11
N THR A 714 7.18 -8.30 50.43
CA THR A 714 5.74 -8.06 50.42
C THR A 714 5.21 -8.16 48.98
N LEU A 715 5.92 -7.59 48.03
CA LEU A 715 5.57 -7.64 46.58
C LEU A 715 5.65 -9.06 46.05
N ALA A 716 6.68 -9.84 46.41
CA ALA A 716 6.81 -11.26 46.00
C ALA A 716 5.64 -12.11 46.55
N ALA A 717 5.25 -11.91 47.83
CA ALA A 717 4.08 -12.58 48.38
C ALA A 717 2.78 -12.21 47.64
N ARG A 718 2.63 -10.94 47.25
CA ARG A 718 1.48 -10.47 46.47
C ARG A 718 1.42 -11.08 45.08
N ILE A 719 2.57 -11.21 44.38
CA ILE A 719 2.67 -11.86 43.08
C ILE A 719 2.19 -13.32 43.18
N ARG A 720 2.62 -14.05 44.21
CA ARG A 720 2.20 -15.44 44.44
C ARG A 720 0.69 -15.54 44.68
N ALA A 721 0.14 -14.58 45.43
CA ALA A 721 -1.28 -14.57 45.78
C ALA A 721 -2.19 -14.23 44.60
N LEU A 722 -1.81 -13.29 43.77
CA LEU A 722 -2.64 -12.79 42.65
C LEU A 722 -2.48 -13.62 41.37
N GLY A 723 -1.31 -14.24 41.17
CA GLY A 723 -0.93 -14.78 39.86
C GLY A 723 -0.49 -13.67 38.89
N THR A 724 -0.08 -14.09 37.68
CA THR A 724 0.61 -13.18 36.72
C THR A 724 -0.30 -12.12 36.14
N ALA A 725 -1.49 -12.47 35.63
CA ALA A 725 -2.31 -11.52 34.88
C ALA A 725 -2.93 -10.42 35.76
N PRO A 726 -3.55 -10.72 36.93
CA PRO A 726 -4.01 -9.67 37.83
C PRO A 726 -2.85 -8.80 38.37
N PHE A 727 -1.71 -9.42 38.69
CA PHE A 727 -0.54 -8.66 39.12
C PHE A 727 -0.01 -7.75 38.01
N ALA A 728 0.10 -8.21 36.76
CA ALA A 728 0.56 -7.40 35.64
C ALA A 728 -0.36 -6.19 35.42
N ALA A 729 -1.68 -6.36 35.55
CA ALA A 729 -2.64 -5.27 35.46
C ALA A 729 -2.45 -4.21 36.54
N GLU A 730 -2.19 -4.62 37.79
CA GLU A 730 -1.86 -3.71 38.90
C GLU A 730 -0.49 -3.05 38.71
N TRP A 731 0.50 -3.83 38.28
CA TRP A 731 1.86 -3.35 38.05
C TRP A 731 1.93 -2.22 37.04
N GLN A 732 1.13 -2.29 35.99
CA GLN A 732 1.03 -1.25 34.95
C GLN A 732 0.47 0.09 35.48
N GLN A 733 -0.19 0.11 36.61
CA GLN A 733 -0.73 1.33 37.21
C GLN A 733 0.29 2.03 38.12
N LEU A 734 1.42 1.41 38.41
CA LEU A 734 2.44 2.03 39.24
C LEU A 734 3.06 3.26 38.55
N PRO A 735 3.30 4.38 39.24
CA PRO A 735 3.80 5.62 38.63
C PRO A 735 5.07 5.44 37.80
N ILE A 736 5.98 4.56 38.20
CA ILE A 736 7.23 4.27 37.48
C ILE A 736 7.00 3.48 36.19
N ILE A 737 5.86 2.78 36.06
CA ILE A 737 5.53 1.91 34.95
C ILE A 737 4.43 2.52 34.06
N ALA A 738 3.65 3.47 34.61
CA ALA A 738 2.49 4.05 33.92
C ALA A 738 2.84 4.69 32.56
N SER A 739 4.05 5.21 32.40
CA SER A 739 4.56 5.73 31.12
C SER A 739 4.65 4.65 30.01
N GLN A 740 4.74 3.36 30.40
CA GLN A 740 4.75 2.24 29.44
C GLN A 740 3.43 2.04 28.69
N GLN A 741 2.38 2.79 29.03
CA GLN A 741 1.18 2.90 28.19
C GLN A 741 1.47 3.49 26.80
N ALA A 742 2.59 4.19 26.64
CA ALA A 742 3.12 4.62 25.34
C ALA A 742 3.82 3.50 24.55
N ALA A 743 4.09 2.34 25.16
CA ALA A 743 4.68 1.20 24.47
C ALA A 743 3.73 0.63 23.41
N PRO A 744 4.23 -0.06 22.37
CA PRO A 744 3.41 -0.66 21.32
C PRO A 744 2.29 -1.55 21.90
N ARG A 745 1.08 -1.43 21.35
CA ARG A 745 -0.11 -2.16 21.85
C ARG A 745 0.07 -3.67 21.84
N TRP A 746 0.75 -4.22 20.85
CA TRP A 746 1.05 -5.65 20.78
C TRP A 746 1.91 -6.11 21.98
N TRP A 747 2.88 -5.31 22.38
CA TRP A 747 3.72 -5.60 23.54
C TRP A 747 2.90 -5.58 24.85
N GLN A 748 2.01 -4.59 25.00
CA GLN A 748 1.10 -4.50 26.13
C GLN A 748 0.17 -5.71 26.22
N ALA A 749 -0.44 -6.10 25.07
CA ALA A 749 -1.31 -7.26 24.98
C ALA A 749 -0.57 -8.56 25.33
N ARG A 750 0.64 -8.73 24.80
CA ARG A 750 1.50 -9.88 25.12
C ARG A 750 1.82 -9.97 26.61
N ARG A 751 2.14 -8.86 27.24
CA ARG A 751 2.46 -8.82 28.67
C ARG A 751 1.28 -9.26 29.53
N LEU A 752 0.06 -8.84 29.18
CA LEU A 752 -1.16 -9.23 29.86
C LEU A 752 -1.57 -10.69 29.61
N ALA A 753 -1.20 -11.23 28.44
CA ALA A 753 -1.50 -12.62 28.07
C ALA A 753 -0.62 -13.67 28.76
N ARG A 754 0.38 -13.27 29.53
CA ARG A 754 1.25 -14.19 30.30
C ARG A 754 0.50 -14.73 31.51
N THR A 755 -0.25 -15.81 31.30
CA THR A 755 -1.14 -16.41 32.30
C THR A 755 -0.64 -17.72 32.91
N GLU A 756 0.56 -18.17 32.56
CA GLU A 756 1.14 -19.41 33.03
C GLU A 756 1.30 -19.36 34.57
N PRO A 757 0.67 -20.27 35.33
CA PRO A 757 0.74 -20.25 36.81
C PRO A 757 2.17 -20.30 37.37
N ALA A 758 3.07 -21.00 36.69
CA ALA A 758 4.48 -21.11 37.05
C ALA A 758 5.25 -19.80 36.96
N LEU A 759 4.82 -18.84 36.13
CA LEU A 759 5.48 -17.54 35.96
C LEU A 759 5.34 -16.66 37.21
N ALA A 760 4.26 -16.78 37.98
CA ALA A 760 4.09 -16.01 39.20
C ALA A 760 5.19 -16.34 40.24
N GLU A 761 5.54 -17.63 40.38
CA GLU A 761 6.65 -18.05 41.22
C GLU A 761 8.00 -17.54 40.70
N VAL A 762 8.22 -17.62 39.37
CA VAL A 762 9.45 -17.10 38.73
C VAL A 762 9.60 -15.59 38.96
N TRP A 763 8.53 -14.82 38.83
CA TRP A 763 8.58 -13.37 39.08
C TRP A 763 8.88 -13.06 40.55
N ALA A 764 8.17 -13.73 41.48
CA ALA A 764 8.39 -13.55 42.89
C ALA A 764 9.85 -13.92 43.28
N ALA A 765 10.31 -15.08 42.87
CA ALA A 765 11.66 -15.54 43.13
C ALA A 765 12.75 -14.67 42.46
N SER A 766 12.48 -14.11 41.25
CA SER A 766 13.41 -13.17 40.59
C SER A 766 13.55 -11.87 41.37
N LEU A 767 12.49 -11.40 41.99
CA LEU A 767 12.52 -10.22 42.85
C LEU A 767 13.29 -10.47 44.12
N GLU A 768 13.10 -11.66 44.73
CA GLU A 768 13.82 -12.08 45.95
C GLU A 768 15.31 -12.33 45.68
N ALA A 769 15.68 -12.83 44.49
CA ALA A 769 17.07 -13.12 44.10
C ALA A 769 17.83 -11.90 43.59
N TYR A 770 17.15 -11.07 42.74
CA TYR A 770 17.78 -10.00 41.97
C TYR A 770 17.21 -8.62 42.24
N GLY A 771 16.36 -8.48 43.28
CA GLY A 771 15.83 -7.21 43.74
C GLY A 771 16.95 -6.25 44.11
N PRO A 772 16.67 -4.93 44.15
CA PRO A 772 17.67 -3.92 44.46
C PRO A 772 18.30 -4.12 45.85
N ALA A 773 17.58 -4.70 46.80
CA ALA A 773 18.06 -4.97 48.15
C ALA A 773 18.72 -6.35 48.29
N ALA A 774 18.47 -7.31 47.40
CA ALA A 774 18.93 -8.69 47.48
C ALA A 774 20.34 -8.87 46.91
N MET A 775 20.67 -8.24 45.79
CA MET A 775 21.97 -8.38 45.10
C MET A 775 23.12 -7.74 45.91
N PRO A 776 24.36 -8.23 45.74
CA PRO A 776 25.56 -7.53 46.21
C PRO A 776 25.64 -6.12 45.60
N SER A 777 26.12 -5.17 46.42
CA SER A 777 26.35 -3.80 45.98
C SER A 777 27.62 -3.68 45.17
N ASP A 778 27.56 -2.97 44.03
CA ASP A 778 28.73 -2.68 43.19
C ASP A 778 29.17 -1.22 43.25
N TRP A 779 28.52 -0.37 44.03
CA TRP A 779 28.84 1.06 44.12
C TRP A 779 30.31 1.36 44.42
N SER A 780 30.92 0.65 45.36
CA SER A 780 32.33 0.83 45.69
C SER A 780 33.32 0.35 44.63
N ARG A 781 32.86 -0.45 43.65
CA ARG A 781 33.69 -1.06 42.61
C ARG A 781 33.62 -0.32 41.28
N LEU A 782 32.70 0.64 41.11
CA LEU A 782 32.43 1.31 39.85
C LEU A 782 33.67 1.94 39.20
N ALA A 783 34.59 2.53 39.99
CA ALA A 783 35.81 3.13 39.50
C ALA A 783 36.78 2.13 38.83
N ALA A 784 36.60 0.82 39.06
CA ALA A 784 37.41 -0.24 38.44
C ALA A 784 36.87 -0.70 37.07
N LEU A 785 35.69 -0.24 36.65
CA LEU A 785 35.11 -0.61 35.35
C LEU A 785 35.57 0.36 34.25
N HIS A 786 36.46 -0.07 33.39
CA HIS A 786 37.12 0.77 32.38
C HIS A 786 36.55 0.62 30.98
N CYS A 787 35.61 -0.32 30.71
CA CYS A 787 34.92 -0.38 29.43
C CYS A 787 34.01 0.84 29.22
N PRO A 788 33.76 1.26 27.99
CA PRO A 788 32.78 2.31 27.67
C PRO A 788 31.38 1.94 28.21
N VAL A 789 30.75 2.84 28.93
CA VAL A 789 29.40 2.64 29.52
C VAL A 789 28.42 3.68 29.02
N CYS A 790 27.36 3.23 28.37
CA CYS A 790 26.23 4.05 27.95
C CYS A 790 25.09 3.95 28.99
N LEU A 791 24.80 5.06 29.65
CA LEU A 791 23.69 5.16 30.59
C LEU A 791 22.51 5.81 29.88
N VAL A 792 21.37 5.12 29.77
CA VAL A 792 20.16 5.63 29.11
C VAL A 792 19.02 5.68 30.11
N VAL A 793 18.41 6.85 30.29
CA VAL A 793 17.31 7.06 31.25
C VAL A 793 16.23 7.92 30.58
N GLY A 794 14.98 7.65 30.86
CA GLY A 794 13.87 8.51 30.42
C GLY A 794 13.79 9.79 31.27
N GLU A 795 13.40 10.87 30.63
CA GLU A 795 13.24 12.20 31.25
C GLU A 795 12.28 12.18 32.43
N GLN A 796 11.24 11.32 32.38
CA GLN A 796 10.19 11.21 33.39
C GLN A 796 10.57 10.27 34.56
N ASP A 797 11.69 9.55 34.45
CA ASP A 797 12.17 8.63 35.50
C ASP A 797 13.10 9.35 36.49
N ALA A 798 12.54 10.18 37.32
CA ALA A 798 13.31 11.01 38.28
C ALA A 798 14.21 10.17 39.19
N LYS A 799 13.75 8.97 39.63
CA LYS A 799 14.51 8.08 40.50
C LYS A 799 15.81 7.62 39.84
N TYR A 800 15.67 6.98 38.66
CA TYR A 800 16.84 6.45 37.97
C TYR A 800 17.69 7.55 37.32
N LEU A 801 17.13 8.71 37.02
CA LEU A 801 17.90 9.87 36.57
C LEU A 801 18.86 10.35 37.65
N ALA A 802 18.41 10.43 38.93
CA ALA A 802 19.27 10.80 40.05
C ALA A 802 20.39 9.75 40.26
N GLN A 803 20.06 8.46 40.25
CA GLN A 803 21.04 7.38 40.41
C GLN A 803 22.05 7.32 39.24
N ASN A 804 21.62 7.55 38.01
CA ASN A 804 22.52 7.53 36.86
C ASN A 804 23.43 8.76 36.76
N ARG A 805 23.03 9.89 37.36
CA ARG A 805 23.94 11.04 37.54
C ARG A 805 25.05 10.72 38.51
N GLU A 806 24.77 9.93 39.54
CA GLU A 806 25.80 9.47 40.49
C GLU A 806 26.72 8.41 39.82
N LEU A 807 26.14 7.49 39.05
CA LEU A 807 26.92 6.54 38.26
C LEU A 807 27.91 7.25 37.28
N LEU A 808 27.46 8.31 36.65
CA LEU A 808 28.29 9.11 35.74
C LEU A 808 29.53 9.71 36.45
N ARG A 809 29.42 10.00 37.73
CA ARG A 809 30.56 10.53 38.52
C ARG A 809 31.57 9.47 38.91
N LEU A 810 31.10 8.22 39.06
CA LEU A 810 31.92 7.12 39.62
C LEU A 810 32.52 6.24 38.53
N LEU A 811 31.91 6.17 37.35
CA LEU A 811 32.36 5.39 36.23
C LEU A 811 33.31 6.19 35.34
N PRO A 812 34.57 5.73 35.10
CA PRO A 812 35.58 6.52 34.43
C PRO A 812 35.34 6.72 32.92
N ALA A 813 34.51 5.87 32.29
CA ALA A 813 34.24 5.87 30.86
C ALA A 813 32.75 5.83 30.55
N ALA A 814 31.93 6.59 31.30
CA ALA A 814 30.46 6.61 31.14
C ALA A 814 29.98 7.88 30.42
N GLU A 815 28.92 7.70 29.64
CA GLU A 815 28.13 8.79 29.04
C GLU A 815 26.66 8.60 29.43
N LEU A 816 25.97 9.70 29.80
CA LEU A 816 24.56 9.69 30.19
C LEU A 816 23.69 10.34 29.12
N TYR A 817 22.65 9.62 28.68
CA TYR A 817 21.66 10.06 27.73
C TYR A 817 20.27 10.06 28.35
N ILE A 818 19.60 11.20 28.22
CA ILE A 818 18.24 11.40 28.73
C ILE A 818 17.29 11.40 27.53
N ILE A 819 16.36 10.44 27.48
CA ILE A 819 15.40 10.30 26.38
C ILE A 819 14.16 11.12 26.70
N ALA A 820 13.92 12.16 25.91
CA ALA A 820 12.79 13.06 26.09
C ALA A 820 11.44 12.33 25.96
N GLY A 821 10.51 12.66 26.84
CA GLY A 821 9.16 12.08 26.86
C GLY A 821 9.08 10.60 27.27
N ALA A 822 10.19 9.96 27.63
CA ALA A 822 10.21 8.59 28.11
C ALA A 822 10.23 8.51 29.64
N GLY A 823 9.65 7.42 30.17
CA GLY A 823 9.75 7.05 31.59
C GLY A 823 10.79 5.96 31.82
N HIS A 824 10.43 4.92 32.57
CA HIS A 824 11.37 3.88 33.04
C HIS A 824 11.86 2.95 31.92
N ALA A 825 11.13 2.83 30.80
CA ALA A 825 11.47 1.93 29.71
C ALA A 825 11.66 2.67 28.36
N PRO A 826 12.69 3.53 28.22
CA PRO A 826 12.91 4.30 26.98
C PRO A 826 12.95 3.47 25.72
N HIS A 827 13.47 2.25 25.79
CA HIS A 827 13.56 1.31 24.66
C HIS A 827 12.20 0.76 24.19
N LEU A 828 11.15 0.89 25.02
CA LEU A 828 9.77 0.56 24.70
C LEU A 828 8.94 1.81 24.36
N GLU A 829 9.17 2.89 25.08
CA GLU A 829 8.37 4.12 25.04
C GLU A 829 8.82 5.06 23.92
N GLN A 830 10.14 5.12 23.63
CA GLN A 830 10.78 5.92 22.59
C GLN A 830 11.86 5.10 21.86
N PRO A 831 11.50 3.98 21.20
CA PRO A 831 12.45 3.03 20.66
C PRO A 831 13.40 3.62 19.63
N ALA A 832 12.90 4.53 18.75
CA ALA A 832 13.72 5.15 17.72
C ALA A 832 14.80 6.07 18.31
N ALA A 833 14.45 6.91 19.28
CA ALA A 833 15.39 7.79 19.94
C ALA A 833 16.44 7.00 20.74
N THR A 834 16.00 5.95 21.44
CA THR A 834 16.88 5.07 22.20
C THR A 834 17.84 4.32 21.27
N ALA A 835 17.34 3.77 20.16
CA ALA A 835 18.17 3.08 19.18
C ALA A 835 19.21 3.99 18.52
N ALA A 836 18.86 5.24 18.23
CA ALA A 836 19.78 6.22 17.66
C ALA A 836 20.94 6.52 18.62
N VAL A 837 20.65 6.74 19.90
CA VAL A 837 21.65 6.99 20.95
C VAL A 837 22.61 5.78 21.10
N LEU A 838 22.06 4.57 21.22
CA LEU A 838 22.88 3.37 21.37
C LEU A 838 23.75 3.11 20.13
N SER A 839 23.20 3.32 18.92
CA SER A 839 23.96 3.15 17.67
C SER A 839 25.10 4.16 17.56
N ASP A 840 24.86 5.43 17.90
CA ASP A 840 25.87 6.49 17.89
C ASP A 840 26.99 6.21 18.91
N PHE A 841 26.62 5.79 20.12
CA PHE A 841 27.58 5.39 21.16
C PHE A 841 28.47 4.23 20.68
N LEU A 842 27.87 3.17 20.13
CA LEU A 842 28.64 2.01 19.63
C LEU A 842 29.57 2.41 18.47
N ALA A 843 29.12 3.27 17.56
CA ALA A 843 29.93 3.74 16.42
C ALA A 843 31.19 4.51 16.89
N ARG A 844 31.09 5.27 17.97
CA ARG A 844 32.22 6.06 18.52
C ARG A 844 33.20 5.22 19.33
N HIS A 845 32.71 4.25 20.09
CA HIS A 845 33.51 3.50 21.04
C HIS A 845 33.99 2.13 20.55
N ILE A 846 33.28 1.55 19.57
CA ILE A 846 33.60 0.23 19.01
C ILE A 846 33.58 0.29 17.49
N PRO A 847 34.62 0.84 16.84
CA PRO A 847 34.65 0.95 15.39
C PRO A 847 34.64 -0.46 14.75
N THR A 848 33.77 -0.67 13.77
CA THR A 848 33.77 -1.87 12.93
C THR A 848 35.06 -1.90 12.13
N THR A 849 36.00 -2.79 12.47
CA THR A 849 37.20 -3.01 11.66
C THR A 849 36.81 -3.71 10.36
N HIS A 850 36.69 -2.95 9.27
CA HIS A 850 36.78 -3.52 7.93
C HIS A 850 38.21 -4.07 7.76
N ARG A 851 38.40 -5.37 7.95
CA ARG A 851 39.54 -6.06 7.38
C ARG A 851 39.37 -6.07 5.86
N THR A 852 39.87 -5.04 5.19
CA THR A 852 40.26 -5.16 3.80
C THR A 852 41.31 -6.23 3.70
N SER A 853 40.96 -7.40 3.21
CA SER A 853 41.94 -8.38 2.72
C SER A 853 42.57 -7.85 1.43
N GLN A 854 43.54 -6.93 1.57
CA GLN A 854 44.59 -6.80 0.58
C GLN A 854 45.73 -7.72 1.07
N ASN A 855 45.81 -8.90 0.45
CA ASN A 855 47.09 -9.58 0.05
C ASN A 855 46.80 -11.09 -0.16
N ALA A 856 46.84 -11.48 -1.38
CA ALA A 856 47.53 -12.54 -2.11
C ALA A 856 46.66 -13.02 -3.27
#